data_510c54d4a11879b0bb9089fcd9368243
#
_entry.id   510c54d4a11879b0bb9089fcd9368243
#
_cell.length_a   1.000
_cell.length_b   1.000
_cell.length_c   1.000
_cell.angle_alpha   90.00
_cell.angle_beta   90.00
_cell.angle_gamma   90.00
#
_symmetry.space_group_name_H-M   'P 1'
#
loop_
_entity.id
_entity.type
_entity.pdbx_description
1 polymer ?
#
loop_
_entity_poly.entity_id
_entity_poly.type
_entity_poly.pdbx_seq_one_letter_code
_entity_poly.pdbx_strand_id
1 'polypeptide(L)'
;MEIIKRNGNVEQYDKKKIAVAIQKSFASVGTEIKVVLIDEMVGAVEQFIEAHSDMRNVESIQDQVEKTLMQNGFYDEAKSYILFRFQRTERRNAINSIVADAEDEDLKPILKKISSDYTSVEYSLLLLSDKFKSFCKDDMKQADKLSALVKAAVEMTTQEAPNWEFIAARLLSYKLNRSIAAFEESVSVHSFYDKLRYLTDERLYGEYILASYSPEEIAQAATFIKEERNDLLNYSGLDLLMKRYLIRTYSNKPIESIQEMYLGIALHLAINEKEDRMLWVQKFYDILSKLEVTMATPTLSNARKPFHQLSSCFIDTVPDSLEGIYRSLDNFAQVSKFGGGMGMYFGKVRAAGGKIRGFKGAAGGVIRWMKLVNDTAVAVDQLGMRQGAVAVYLDVWHKDLPEFLQLRTNNGDDRMKAHDIFPAVCYPDLFWKMAQEDINQPWHLFCPNEILSIKGYCLEDYYGEEWEKRYIDCVNDARLTRRTLSVKDIVRLVLRSAVETGTPFTFNRDHVNKANPNGHKGMIYCSNLCTEIAQNMSEIESVSTEVKTDDGDTVVVRASKPGDFVVCNLASLSLGHLPLENESELTDVVRTVVRALDNVIDINFYPLPYAKITNQRYRSLGLGVSGYHHALAVRGIKWESQEHLDFVDKVFETINRAAVEASSDIAKQKGSYKYFEGSDWQTGEYFTKRGYTSPEWTALAAKVKEQGMRNAYLLAIAPTSSTSIIAGTTAGTDPVMQRFFLEEKKGAMLPRVAPELSDRTFWVYKSAYHIEQQWTVRAAGVRQRHIDQAQSQNLYITNDFSMRQLLELYLLAWRSGVKTIYYVRSKSLEVEECESCAS
;
A
#
# COMPACT_ATOMS: atom_id res chain seq x y z
N MET A 1 -16.87 36.52 -46.45
CA MET A 1 -15.78 35.92 -47.23
C MET A 1 -15.64 34.46 -46.76
N GLU A 2 -15.61 33.53 -47.68
CA GLU A 2 -15.49 32.09 -47.40
C GLU A 2 -14.03 31.66 -47.51
N ILE A 3 -13.62 30.77 -46.64
CA ILE A 3 -12.24 30.23 -46.59
C ILE A 3 -12.29 28.73 -46.65
N ILE A 4 -11.38 28.14 -47.41
CA ILE A 4 -11.19 26.72 -47.52
C ILE A 4 -10.29 26.27 -46.37
N LYS A 5 -10.82 25.38 -45.51
CA LYS A 5 -10.04 24.73 -44.47
C LYS A 5 -9.12 23.63 -45.05
N ARG A 6 -8.15 23.22 -44.27
CA ARG A 6 -7.21 22.15 -44.63
C ARG A 6 -7.84 20.80 -44.95
N ASN A 7 -9.07 20.55 -44.45
CA ASN A 7 -9.86 19.34 -44.71
C ASN A 7 -10.79 19.50 -45.92
N GLY A 8 -10.66 20.62 -46.67
CA GLY A 8 -11.51 20.92 -47.83
C GLY A 8 -12.86 21.59 -47.50
N ASN A 9 -13.23 21.66 -46.21
CA ASN A 9 -14.50 22.32 -45.83
C ASN A 9 -14.38 23.84 -45.96
N VAL A 10 -15.51 24.45 -46.33
CA VAL A 10 -15.65 25.90 -46.45
C VAL A 10 -16.25 26.47 -45.18
N GLU A 11 -15.62 27.49 -44.61
CA GLU A 11 -16.09 28.22 -43.43
C GLU A 11 -16.08 29.73 -43.69
N GLN A 12 -16.94 30.45 -42.95
CA GLN A 12 -16.92 31.92 -42.96
C GLN A 12 -15.61 32.43 -42.32
N TYR A 13 -15.03 33.43 -42.96
CA TYR A 13 -13.83 34.10 -42.42
C TYR A 13 -14.11 34.76 -41.08
N ASP A 14 -13.22 34.51 -40.11
CA ASP A 14 -13.29 35.13 -38.78
C ASP A 14 -11.99 35.84 -38.45
N LYS A 15 -11.96 37.16 -38.59
CA LYS A 15 -10.79 38.02 -38.30
C LYS A 15 -10.31 37.93 -36.85
N LYS A 16 -11.22 37.59 -35.90
CA LYS A 16 -10.83 37.43 -34.49
C LYS A 16 -9.80 36.32 -34.27
N LYS A 17 -9.88 35.25 -35.09
CA LYS A 17 -8.91 34.14 -35.02
C LYS A 17 -7.49 34.59 -35.36
N ILE A 18 -7.33 35.53 -36.33
CA ILE A 18 -6.05 36.09 -36.73
C ILE A 18 -5.57 37.06 -35.65
N ALA A 19 -6.43 37.95 -35.15
CA ALA A 19 -6.08 38.88 -34.08
C ALA A 19 -5.54 38.15 -32.84
N VAL A 20 -6.26 37.09 -32.40
CA VAL A 20 -5.80 36.24 -31.26
C VAL A 20 -4.47 35.54 -31.54
N ALA A 21 -4.22 35.10 -32.77
CA ALA A 21 -2.99 34.44 -33.12
C ALA A 21 -1.80 35.40 -33.13
N ILE A 22 -1.97 36.60 -33.64
CA ILE A 22 -0.97 37.69 -33.57
C ILE A 22 -0.72 38.08 -32.10
N GLN A 23 -1.76 38.33 -31.31
CA GLN A 23 -1.63 38.67 -29.89
C GLN A 23 -0.85 37.61 -29.10
N LYS A 24 -1.06 36.34 -29.36
CA LYS A 24 -0.33 35.25 -28.73
C LYS A 24 1.17 35.24 -29.10
N SER A 25 1.54 35.61 -30.35
CA SER A 25 2.94 35.69 -30.75
C SER A 25 3.67 36.78 -29.98
N PHE A 26 3.04 37.93 -29.77
CA PHE A 26 3.60 39.02 -28.95
C PHE A 26 3.71 38.61 -27.47
N ALA A 27 2.67 38.03 -26.90
CA ALA A 27 2.71 37.55 -25.53
C ALA A 27 3.82 36.51 -25.26
N SER A 28 4.12 35.66 -26.25
CA SER A 28 5.16 34.63 -26.12
C SER A 28 6.59 35.20 -26.09
N VAL A 29 6.80 36.40 -26.64
CA VAL A 29 8.09 37.11 -26.64
C VAL A 29 8.16 38.13 -25.48
N GLY A 30 7.05 38.29 -24.72
CA GLY A 30 6.98 39.24 -23.61
C GLY A 30 6.77 40.69 -24.04
N THR A 31 6.35 40.90 -25.29
CA THR A 31 6.14 42.26 -25.87
C THR A 31 4.65 42.62 -25.73
N GLU A 32 4.37 43.77 -25.15
CA GLU A 32 3.00 44.32 -25.13
C GLU A 32 2.70 45.04 -26.43
N ILE A 33 1.57 44.75 -27.05
CA ILE A 33 1.09 45.35 -28.29
C ILE A 33 -0.24 46.08 -28.08
N LYS A 34 -0.37 47.27 -28.69
CA LYS A 34 -1.61 48.04 -28.70
C LYS A 34 -2.66 47.36 -29.64
N VAL A 35 -3.88 47.26 -29.21
CA VAL A 35 -4.98 46.65 -29.98
C VAL A 35 -5.13 47.26 -31.38
N VAL A 36 -4.90 48.60 -31.53
CA VAL A 36 -4.95 49.29 -32.81
C VAL A 36 -3.95 48.71 -33.84
N LEU A 37 -2.76 48.34 -33.39
CA LEU A 37 -1.72 47.79 -34.25
C LEU A 37 -2.04 46.34 -34.70
N ILE A 38 -2.72 45.62 -33.84
CA ILE A 38 -3.24 44.26 -34.17
C ILE A 38 -4.32 44.41 -35.26
N ASP A 39 -5.24 45.33 -35.08
CA ASP A 39 -6.32 45.58 -36.04
C ASP A 39 -5.79 46.06 -37.42
N GLU A 40 -4.74 46.87 -37.45
CA GLU A 40 -4.03 47.25 -38.67
C GLU A 40 -3.43 46.05 -39.39
N MET A 41 -2.71 45.20 -38.66
CA MET A 41 -2.12 43.99 -39.22
C MET A 41 -3.15 43.00 -39.72
N VAL A 42 -4.26 42.83 -38.97
CA VAL A 42 -5.40 42.00 -39.39
C VAL A 42 -6.05 42.55 -40.65
N GLY A 43 -6.19 43.92 -40.73
CA GLY A 43 -6.71 44.57 -41.91
C GLY A 43 -5.83 44.38 -43.17
N ALA A 44 -4.49 44.42 -43.01
CA ALA A 44 -3.56 44.13 -44.09
C ALA A 44 -3.66 42.70 -44.60
N VAL A 45 -3.84 41.71 -43.70
CA VAL A 45 -4.08 40.30 -44.05
C VAL A 45 -5.47 40.17 -44.77
N GLU A 46 -6.47 40.87 -44.31
CA GLU A 46 -7.85 40.83 -44.88
C GLU A 46 -7.84 41.42 -46.31
N GLN A 47 -7.22 42.55 -46.55
CA GLN A 47 -7.07 43.14 -47.87
C GLN A 47 -6.33 42.22 -48.84
N PHE A 48 -5.27 41.53 -48.37
CA PHE A 48 -4.58 40.55 -49.21
C PHE A 48 -5.48 39.41 -49.66
N ILE A 49 -6.26 38.84 -48.73
CA ILE A 49 -7.16 37.71 -49.02
C ILE A 49 -8.30 38.12 -49.93
N GLU A 50 -8.78 39.36 -49.82
CA GLU A 50 -9.80 39.90 -50.69
C GLU A 50 -9.32 40.06 -52.13
N ALA A 51 -8.07 40.54 -52.29
CA ALA A 51 -7.41 40.73 -53.58
C ALA A 51 -7.04 39.45 -54.31
N HIS A 52 -6.85 38.30 -53.55
CA HIS A 52 -6.37 37.04 -54.09
C HIS A 52 -7.36 35.89 -53.77
N SER A 53 -8.38 35.76 -54.63
CA SER A 53 -9.46 34.77 -54.44
C SER A 53 -9.03 33.29 -54.48
N ASP A 54 -7.94 33.00 -55.17
CA ASP A 54 -7.27 31.70 -55.26
C ASP A 54 -6.48 31.31 -53.98
N MET A 55 -6.13 32.31 -53.17
CA MET A 55 -5.38 32.13 -51.91
C MET A 55 -6.26 32.13 -50.66
N ARG A 56 -7.59 31.92 -50.77
CA ARG A 56 -8.53 31.89 -49.67
C ARG A 56 -8.52 30.54 -48.92
N ASN A 57 -7.35 30.12 -48.55
CA ASN A 57 -7.14 28.94 -47.70
C ASN A 57 -6.33 29.28 -46.45
N VAL A 58 -6.43 28.40 -45.46
CA VAL A 58 -5.78 28.62 -44.13
C VAL A 58 -4.28 28.78 -44.21
N GLU A 59 -3.60 28.07 -45.10
CA GLU A 59 -2.14 28.13 -45.24
C GLU A 59 -1.72 29.50 -45.80
N SER A 60 -2.34 29.97 -46.87
CA SER A 60 -2.03 31.28 -47.47
C SER A 60 -2.33 32.42 -46.50
N ILE A 61 -3.38 32.32 -45.66
CA ILE A 61 -3.67 33.29 -44.62
C ILE A 61 -2.53 33.32 -43.57
N GLN A 62 -2.04 32.17 -43.13
CA GLN A 62 -0.96 32.09 -42.15
C GLN A 62 0.36 32.62 -42.73
N ASP A 63 0.68 32.29 -43.99
CA ASP A 63 1.83 32.86 -44.67
C ASP A 63 1.77 34.39 -44.77
N GLN A 64 0.55 34.93 -45.00
CA GLN A 64 0.37 36.37 -45.04
C GLN A 64 0.51 37.01 -43.65
N VAL A 65 0.06 36.35 -42.58
CA VAL A 65 0.29 36.84 -41.21
C VAL A 65 1.80 36.91 -40.90
N GLU A 66 2.58 35.89 -41.27
CA GLU A 66 4.03 35.84 -41.12
C GLU A 66 4.71 37.04 -41.87
N LYS A 67 4.32 37.23 -43.14
CA LYS A 67 4.82 38.33 -43.94
C LYS A 67 4.45 39.70 -43.33
N THR A 68 3.21 39.85 -42.83
CA THR A 68 2.73 41.08 -42.25
C THR A 68 3.51 41.41 -40.96
N LEU A 69 3.79 40.45 -40.10
CA LEU A 69 4.63 40.64 -38.91
C LEU A 69 6.04 41.05 -39.28
N MET A 70 6.69 40.40 -40.28
CA MET A 70 8.02 40.73 -40.73
C MET A 70 8.10 42.13 -41.38
N GLN A 71 7.11 42.48 -42.20
CA GLN A 71 7.03 43.79 -42.88
C GLN A 71 6.86 44.95 -41.91
N ASN A 72 6.23 44.70 -40.76
CA ASN A 72 6.08 45.67 -39.68
C ASN A 72 7.27 45.69 -38.71
N GLY A 73 8.34 44.92 -38.98
CA GLY A 73 9.56 44.92 -38.18
C GLY A 73 9.53 44.05 -36.90
N PHE A 74 8.47 43.23 -36.72
CA PHE A 74 8.25 42.34 -35.59
C PHE A 74 8.87 40.95 -35.85
N TYR A 75 10.21 40.92 -35.95
CA TYR A 75 10.92 39.72 -36.38
C TYR A 75 10.92 38.61 -35.32
N ASP A 76 11.01 38.94 -34.03
CA ASP A 76 10.96 37.92 -32.96
C ASP A 76 9.57 37.34 -32.80
N GLU A 77 8.53 38.14 -32.92
CA GLU A 77 7.14 37.73 -32.94
C GLU A 77 6.81 36.87 -34.16
N ALA A 78 7.32 37.28 -35.35
CA ALA A 78 7.19 36.48 -36.56
C ALA A 78 7.87 35.11 -36.41
N LYS A 79 9.09 35.09 -35.85
CA LYS A 79 9.82 33.83 -35.54
C LYS A 79 9.02 32.94 -34.57
N SER A 80 8.48 33.51 -33.52
CA SER A 80 7.62 32.80 -32.56
C SER A 80 6.37 32.22 -33.25
N TYR A 81 5.71 33.03 -34.13
CA TYR A 81 4.53 32.59 -34.87
C TYR A 81 4.85 31.41 -35.80
N ILE A 82 5.96 31.50 -36.56
CA ILE A 82 6.44 30.45 -37.47
C ILE A 82 6.77 29.18 -36.70
N LEU A 83 7.49 29.27 -35.59
CA LEU A 83 7.83 28.13 -34.75
C LEU A 83 6.57 27.45 -34.16
N PHE A 84 5.63 28.27 -33.69
CA PHE A 84 4.34 27.74 -33.17
C PHE A 84 3.52 27.04 -34.26
N ARG A 85 3.46 27.61 -35.45
CA ARG A 85 2.79 27.02 -36.61
C ARG A 85 3.45 25.69 -37.01
N PHE A 86 4.75 25.65 -37.08
CA PHE A 86 5.52 24.46 -37.39
C PHE A 86 5.25 23.35 -36.38
N GLN A 87 5.41 23.63 -35.10
CA GLN A 87 5.13 22.69 -34.03
C GLN A 87 3.69 22.15 -34.06
N ARG A 88 2.72 23.03 -34.32
CA ARG A 88 1.31 22.62 -34.43
C ARG A 88 1.06 21.74 -35.65
N THR A 89 1.77 21.95 -36.72
CA THR A 89 1.67 21.11 -37.93
C THR A 89 2.32 19.75 -37.70
N GLU A 90 3.49 19.71 -37.10
CA GLU A 90 4.16 18.45 -36.72
C GLU A 90 3.30 17.61 -35.77
N ARG A 91 2.76 18.24 -34.70
CA ARG A 91 1.85 17.56 -33.75
C ARG A 91 0.65 16.93 -34.46
N ARG A 92 0.03 17.67 -35.38
CA ARG A 92 -1.10 17.14 -36.15
C ARG A 92 -0.70 15.99 -37.08
N ASN A 93 0.43 16.12 -37.75
CA ASN A 93 0.93 15.07 -38.63
C ASN A 93 1.30 13.82 -37.85
N ALA A 94 1.94 13.94 -36.67
CA ALA A 94 2.22 12.84 -35.77
C ALA A 94 0.95 12.15 -35.30
N ILE A 95 -0.08 12.89 -34.87
CA ILE A 95 -1.39 12.34 -34.49
C ILE A 95 -2.00 11.56 -35.66
N ASN A 96 -2.06 12.14 -36.84
CA ASN A 96 -2.64 11.48 -38.01
C ASN A 96 -1.85 10.22 -38.42
N SER A 97 -0.52 10.25 -38.29
CA SER A 97 0.33 9.09 -38.54
C SER A 97 0.04 7.97 -37.55
N ILE A 98 0.02 8.25 -36.25
CA ILE A 98 -0.29 7.24 -35.24
C ILE A 98 -1.66 6.65 -35.43
N VAL A 99 -2.67 7.47 -35.72
CA VAL A 99 -4.06 7.02 -35.99
C VAL A 99 -4.13 6.11 -37.20
N ALA A 100 -3.43 6.49 -38.29
CA ALA A 100 -3.39 5.68 -39.54
C ALA A 100 -2.67 4.34 -39.29
N ASP A 101 -1.51 4.36 -38.63
CA ASP A 101 -0.73 3.17 -38.34
C ASP A 101 -1.45 2.22 -37.36
N ALA A 102 -2.21 2.78 -36.39
CA ALA A 102 -3.05 2.03 -35.44
C ALA A 102 -4.39 1.56 -36.06
N GLU A 103 -4.79 2.09 -37.22
CA GLU A 103 -6.09 1.87 -37.86
C GLU A 103 -7.29 2.20 -36.90
N ASP A 104 -7.16 3.32 -36.15
CA ASP A 104 -8.09 3.66 -35.09
C ASP A 104 -8.35 5.17 -34.99
N GLU A 105 -9.43 5.64 -35.63
CA GLU A 105 -9.83 7.05 -35.61
C GLU A 105 -10.28 7.53 -34.20
N ASP A 106 -10.80 6.65 -33.36
CA ASP A 106 -11.28 6.99 -32.03
C ASP A 106 -10.12 7.32 -31.06
N LEU A 107 -8.89 6.97 -31.42
CA LEU A 107 -7.68 7.32 -30.69
C LEU A 107 -7.33 8.82 -30.79
N LYS A 108 -7.84 9.52 -31.81
CA LYS A 108 -7.47 10.91 -32.12
C LYS A 108 -7.77 11.91 -30.99
N PRO A 109 -8.93 11.87 -30.30
CA PRO A 109 -9.19 12.73 -29.15
C PRO A 109 -8.19 12.53 -28.01
N ILE A 110 -7.81 11.30 -27.74
CA ILE A 110 -6.84 10.93 -26.68
C ILE A 110 -5.46 11.53 -26.98
N LEU A 111 -4.97 11.32 -28.23
CA LEU A 111 -3.69 11.89 -28.66
C LEU A 111 -3.68 13.42 -28.65
N LYS A 112 -4.80 14.07 -28.99
CA LYS A 112 -4.93 15.53 -28.87
C LYS A 112 -4.83 15.98 -27.41
N LYS A 113 -5.49 15.30 -26.48
CA LYS A 113 -5.42 15.60 -25.05
C LYS A 113 -4.00 15.39 -24.53
N ILE A 114 -3.35 14.28 -24.84
CA ILE A 114 -1.94 14.02 -24.51
C ILE A 114 -1.05 15.17 -25.03
N SER A 115 -1.19 15.55 -26.29
CA SER A 115 -0.40 16.62 -26.89
C SER A 115 -0.67 18.01 -26.29
N SER A 116 -1.83 18.25 -25.68
CA SER A 116 -2.13 19.51 -24.97
C SER A 116 -1.57 19.55 -23.56
N ASP A 117 -1.55 18.41 -22.89
CA ASP A 117 -1.13 18.30 -21.50
C ASP A 117 0.40 18.19 -21.36
N TYR A 118 1.06 17.57 -22.35
CA TYR A 118 2.51 17.38 -22.42
C TYR A 118 3.10 18.14 -23.58
N THR A 119 3.50 19.39 -23.34
CA THR A 119 3.92 20.34 -24.39
C THR A 119 5.42 20.40 -24.65
N SER A 120 6.24 19.89 -23.72
CA SER A 120 7.70 19.89 -23.81
C SER A 120 8.20 18.98 -24.97
N VAL A 121 9.37 19.26 -25.50
CA VAL A 121 9.93 18.58 -26.67
C VAL A 121 10.16 17.09 -26.42
N GLU A 122 10.59 16.73 -25.22
CA GLU A 122 10.82 15.35 -24.79
C GLU A 122 9.55 14.48 -24.82
N TYR A 123 8.33 15.11 -24.80
CA TYR A 123 7.05 14.42 -24.88
C TYR A 123 6.38 14.56 -26.25
N SER A 124 7.17 14.80 -27.29
CA SER A 124 6.67 14.94 -28.66
C SER A 124 6.05 13.66 -29.18
N LEU A 125 4.79 13.74 -29.67
CA LEU A 125 4.13 12.62 -30.33
C LEU A 125 4.82 12.19 -31.63
N LEU A 126 5.71 13.01 -32.21
CA LEU A 126 6.53 12.59 -33.36
C LEU A 126 7.47 11.48 -32.93
N LEU A 127 8.15 11.61 -31.80
CA LEU A 127 9.02 10.58 -31.24
C LEU A 127 8.25 9.28 -30.98
N LEU A 128 7.02 9.40 -30.43
CA LEU A 128 6.13 8.24 -30.24
C LEU A 128 5.74 7.61 -31.57
N SER A 129 5.41 8.39 -32.60
CA SER A 129 5.08 7.90 -33.94
C SER A 129 6.21 7.07 -34.54
N ASP A 130 7.45 7.59 -34.48
CA ASP A 130 8.62 6.91 -35.03
C ASP A 130 8.94 5.63 -34.25
N LYS A 131 8.85 5.66 -32.91
CA LYS A 131 9.04 4.47 -32.07
C LYS A 131 7.94 3.43 -32.34
N PHE A 132 6.67 3.85 -32.46
CA PHE A 132 5.55 2.98 -32.73
C PHE A 132 5.70 2.26 -34.07
N LYS A 133 6.09 2.97 -35.14
CA LYS A 133 6.40 2.38 -36.46
C LYS A 133 7.42 1.27 -36.38
N SER A 134 8.41 1.37 -35.49
CA SER A 134 9.42 0.32 -35.31
C SER A 134 8.86 -0.97 -34.73
N PHE A 135 7.71 -0.92 -34.06
CA PHE A 135 7.03 -2.08 -33.47
C PHE A 135 5.85 -2.59 -34.33
N CYS A 136 5.27 -1.72 -35.16
CA CYS A 136 4.10 -2.03 -35.95
C CYS A 136 4.49 -2.84 -37.18
N LYS A 137 3.75 -3.92 -37.45
CA LYS A 137 3.87 -4.74 -38.64
C LYS A 137 2.55 -4.76 -39.39
N ASP A 138 2.59 -4.86 -40.70
CA ASP A 138 1.40 -4.77 -41.55
C ASP A 138 0.37 -5.88 -41.29
N ASP A 139 0.81 -7.05 -40.83
CA ASP A 139 -0.03 -8.21 -40.53
C ASP A 139 -0.65 -8.21 -39.10
N MET A 140 -0.34 -7.20 -38.27
CA MET A 140 -0.86 -7.11 -36.93
C MET A 140 -2.34 -6.78 -36.89
N LYS A 141 -3.08 -7.43 -35.95
CA LYS A 141 -4.45 -7.05 -35.62
C LYS A 141 -4.48 -5.70 -34.89
N GLN A 142 -5.56 -4.96 -35.04
CA GLN A 142 -5.72 -3.65 -34.39
C GLN A 142 -5.45 -3.67 -32.88
N ALA A 143 -5.91 -4.69 -32.14
CA ALA A 143 -5.64 -4.84 -30.71
C ALA A 143 -4.15 -5.02 -30.38
N ASP A 144 -3.38 -5.66 -31.29
CA ASP A 144 -1.94 -5.85 -31.16
C ASP A 144 -1.19 -4.55 -31.51
N LYS A 145 -1.68 -3.78 -32.50
CA LYS A 145 -1.18 -2.44 -32.82
C LYS A 145 -1.34 -1.47 -31.64
N LEU A 146 -2.50 -1.47 -30.97
CA LEU A 146 -2.67 -0.68 -29.73
C LEU A 146 -1.73 -1.13 -28.61
N SER A 147 -1.47 -2.44 -28.50
CA SER A 147 -0.49 -2.95 -27.53
C SER A 147 0.94 -2.51 -27.86
N ALA A 148 1.30 -2.48 -29.16
CA ALA A 148 2.59 -1.98 -29.62
C ALA A 148 2.74 -0.47 -29.38
N LEU A 149 1.67 0.32 -29.53
CA LEU A 149 1.66 1.76 -29.23
C LEU A 149 1.88 2.01 -27.74
N VAL A 150 1.18 1.27 -26.86
CA VAL A 150 1.40 1.35 -25.39
C VAL A 150 2.84 0.99 -25.06
N LYS A 151 3.36 -0.10 -25.62
CA LYS A 151 4.75 -0.54 -25.40
C LYS A 151 5.76 0.53 -25.87
N ALA A 152 5.53 1.16 -27.02
CA ALA A 152 6.38 2.24 -27.51
C ALA A 152 6.44 3.40 -26.50
N ALA A 153 5.29 3.81 -25.94
CA ALA A 153 5.25 4.87 -24.94
C ALA A 153 5.97 4.47 -23.63
N VAL A 154 5.79 3.23 -23.15
CA VAL A 154 6.49 2.72 -21.95
C VAL A 154 8.01 2.76 -22.12
N GLU A 155 8.53 2.31 -23.28
CA GLU A 155 9.97 2.29 -23.53
C GLU A 155 10.59 3.69 -23.73
N MET A 156 9.77 4.71 -23.85
CA MET A 156 10.23 6.11 -23.88
C MET A 156 10.41 6.73 -22.50
N THR A 157 9.97 6.04 -21.44
CA THR A 157 10.12 6.51 -20.07
C THR A 157 11.59 6.48 -19.68
N THR A 158 12.15 7.64 -19.35
CA THR A 158 13.53 7.81 -18.87
C THR A 158 13.55 8.73 -17.66
N GLN A 159 14.71 8.87 -17.06
CA GLN A 159 14.91 9.80 -15.95
C GLN A 159 14.67 11.26 -16.38
N GLU A 160 15.03 11.61 -17.61
CA GLU A 160 14.89 12.94 -18.21
C GLU A 160 13.47 13.19 -18.73
N ALA A 161 12.74 12.13 -19.06
CA ALA A 161 11.37 12.18 -19.59
C ALA A 161 10.45 11.23 -18.83
N PRO A 162 10.23 11.43 -17.51
CA PRO A 162 9.51 10.50 -16.65
C PRO A 162 8.01 10.41 -16.99
N ASN A 163 7.39 11.48 -17.47
CA ASN A 163 5.94 11.51 -17.69
C ASN A 163 5.45 10.64 -18.85
N TRP A 164 6.35 10.00 -19.59
CA TRP A 164 5.95 8.97 -20.56
C TRP A 164 5.20 7.82 -19.90
N GLU A 165 5.42 7.58 -18.59
CA GLU A 165 4.62 6.57 -17.85
C GLU A 165 3.13 6.95 -17.75
N PHE A 166 2.79 8.26 -17.64
CA PHE A 166 1.40 8.73 -17.65
C PHE A 166 0.81 8.72 -19.05
N ILE A 167 1.60 9.07 -20.07
CA ILE A 167 1.18 8.97 -21.48
C ILE A 167 0.85 7.52 -21.82
N ALA A 168 1.72 6.58 -21.44
CA ALA A 168 1.50 5.15 -21.62
C ALA A 168 0.25 4.66 -20.89
N ALA A 169 -0.01 5.16 -19.67
CA ALA A 169 -1.21 4.86 -18.90
C ALA A 169 -2.49 5.30 -19.60
N ARG A 170 -2.52 6.51 -20.18
CA ARG A 170 -3.69 7.00 -20.94
C ARG A 170 -3.98 6.14 -22.17
N LEU A 171 -2.94 5.72 -22.89
CA LEU A 171 -3.08 4.81 -24.04
C LEU A 171 -3.57 3.41 -23.59
N LEU A 172 -3.06 2.92 -22.46
CA LEU A 172 -3.51 1.65 -21.87
C LEU A 172 -4.95 1.71 -21.39
N SER A 173 -5.35 2.82 -20.74
CA SER A 173 -6.72 3.08 -20.30
C SER A 173 -7.70 3.12 -21.49
N TYR A 174 -7.30 3.79 -22.56
CA TYR A 174 -8.09 3.80 -23.80
C TYR A 174 -8.31 2.37 -24.34
N LYS A 175 -7.24 1.58 -24.43
CA LYS A 175 -7.31 0.18 -24.85
C LYS A 175 -8.24 -0.66 -23.96
N LEU A 176 -8.14 -0.49 -22.64
CA LEU A 176 -9.00 -1.16 -21.65
C LEU A 176 -10.46 -0.81 -21.87
N ASN A 177 -10.79 0.49 -21.90
CA ASN A 177 -12.17 0.97 -22.03
C ASN A 177 -12.81 0.52 -23.34
N ARG A 178 -12.04 0.50 -24.44
CA ARG A 178 -12.50 -0.04 -25.71
C ARG A 178 -12.84 -1.53 -25.64
N SER A 179 -12.00 -2.32 -24.96
CA SER A 179 -12.26 -3.76 -24.74
C SER A 179 -13.51 -4.00 -23.90
N ILE A 180 -13.74 -3.15 -22.88
CA ILE A 180 -14.92 -3.22 -22.01
C ILE A 180 -16.17 -2.85 -22.81
N ALA A 181 -16.14 -1.76 -23.56
CA ALA A 181 -17.28 -1.33 -24.37
C ALA A 181 -17.71 -2.40 -25.41
N ALA A 182 -16.74 -3.03 -26.06
CA ALA A 182 -17.02 -4.13 -26.99
C ALA A 182 -17.62 -5.36 -26.28
N PHE A 183 -17.21 -5.62 -25.04
CA PHE A 183 -17.81 -6.68 -24.22
C PHE A 183 -19.26 -6.30 -23.85
N GLU A 184 -19.51 -5.10 -23.34
CA GLU A 184 -20.82 -4.62 -22.92
C GLU A 184 -21.83 -4.67 -24.08
N GLU A 185 -21.41 -4.25 -25.26
CA GLU A 185 -22.23 -4.37 -26.48
C GLU A 185 -22.58 -5.83 -26.79
N SER A 186 -21.60 -6.75 -26.64
CA SER A 186 -21.79 -8.18 -26.93
C SER A 186 -22.81 -8.87 -26.02
N VAL A 187 -23.01 -8.34 -24.79
CA VAL A 187 -23.92 -8.87 -23.77
C VAL A 187 -25.13 -7.96 -23.52
N SER A 188 -25.33 -6.92 -24.34
CA SER A 188 -26.45 -5.96 -24.26
C SER A 188 -26.57 -5.27 -22.88
N VAL A 189 -25.44 -4.87 -22.32
CA VAL A 189 -25.36 -4.06 -21.08
C VAL A 189 -25.34 -2.58 -21.48
N HIS A 190 -26.30 -1.78 -20.97
CA HIS A 190 -26.45 -0.38 -21.36
C HIS A 190 -26.34 0.61 -20.19
N SER A 191 -26.30 0.10 -18.95
CA SER A 191 -26.17 0.90 -17.75
C SER A 191 -25.28 0.20 -16.72
N PHE A 192 -24.79 0.96 -15.74
CA PHE A 192 -24.04 0.38 -14.62
C PHE A 192 -24.89 -0.62 -13.83
N TYR A 193 -26.19 -0.36 -13.67
CA TYR A 193 -27.11 -1.31 -13.03
C TYR A 193 -27.23 -2.62 -13.82
N ASP A 194 -27.41 -2.55 -15.14
CA ASP A 194 -27.48 -3.75 -15.99
C ASP A 194 -26.18 -4.55 -15.92
N LYS A 195 -25.05 -3.85 -15.86
CA LYS A 195 -23.74 -4.48 -15.69
C LYS A 195 -23.63 -5.23 -14.37
N LEU A 196 -24.05 -4.62 -13.26
CA LEU A 196 -24.04 -5.30 -11.96
C LEU A 196 -24.97 -6.51 -11.95
N ARG A 197 -26.15 -6.44 -12.56
CA ARG A 197 -27.02 -7.60 -12.71
C ARG A 197 -26.34 -8.72 -13.48
N TYR A 198 -25.81 -8.42 -14.67
CA TYR A 198 -25.10 -9.41 -15.49
C TYR A 198 -23.95 -10.07 -14.70
N LEU A 199 -23.11 -9.28 -14.04
CA LEU A 199 -22.00 -9.78 -13.26
C LEU A 199 -22.44 -10.63 -12.05
N THR A 200 -23.58 -10.30 -11.46
CA THR A 200 -24.17 -11.07 -10.34
C THR A 200 -24.72 -12.40 -10.84
N ASP A 201 -25.44 -12.40 -11.97
CA ASP A 201 -25.98 -13.62 -12.60
C ASP A 201 -24.83 -14.57 -13.00
N GLU A 202 -23.71 -14.04 -13.48
CA GLU A 202 -22.48 -14.78 -13.78
C GLU A 202 -21.64 -15.17 -12.52
N ARG A 203 -22.09 -14.81 -11.31
CA ARG A 203 -21.39 -15.05 -10.03
C ARG A 203 -20.00 -14.41 -9.94
N LEU A 204 -19.79 -13.34 -10.65
CA LEU A 204 -18.56 -12.52 -10.62
C LEU A 204 -18.68 -11.36 -9.63
N TYR A 205 -19.91 -10.96 -9.31
CA TYR A 205 -20.27 -9.91 -8.35
C TYR A 205 -21.11 -10.48 -7.22
N GLY A 206 -21.03 -9.90 -6.02
CA GLY A 206 -21.76 -10.36 -4.86
C GLY A 206 -23.25 -9.94 -4.90
N GLU A 207 -24.15 -10.88 -4.72
CA GLU A 207 -25.61 -10.64 -4.70
C GLU A 207 -26.02 -9.62 -3.64
N TYR A 208 -25.23 -9.49 -2.57
CA TYR A 208 -25.48 -8.58 -1.46
C TYR A 208 -25.48 -7.10 -1.87
N ILE A 209 -24.80 -6.71 -2.95
CA ILE A 209 -24.85 -5.34 -3.46
C ILE A 209 -26.25 -5.03 -4.01
N LEU A 210 -26.76 -5.85 -4.93
CA LEU A 210 -28.12 -5.67 -5.49
C LEU A 210 -29.21 -5.86 -4.44
N ALA A 211 -28.98 -6.67 -3.40
CA ALA A 211 -29.89 -6.83 -2.28
C ALA A 211 -29.92 -5.60 -1.34
N SER A 212 -28.86 -4.80 -1.33
CA SER A 212 -28.70 -3.67 -0.40
C SER A 212 -29.08 -2.32 -1.00
N TYR A 213 -29.02 -2.19 -2.33
CA TYR A 213 -29.25 -0.93 -3.04
C TYR A 213 -30.38 -1.06 -4.05
N SER A 214 -31.23 -0.03 -4.14
CA SER A 214 -32.25 0.05 -5.19
C SER A 214 -31.61 0.38 -6.56
N PRO A 215 -32.31 0.09 -7.68
CA PRO A 215 -31.85 0.51 -9.01
C PRO A 215 -31.58 2.01 -9.11
N GLU A 216 -32.38 2.84 -8.44
CA GLU A 216 -32.26 4.31 -8.41
C GLU A 216 -31.01 4.74 -7.64
N GLU A 217 -30.70 4.10 -6.52
CA GLU A 217 -29.49 4.38 -5.76
C GLU A 217 -28.23 3.99 -6.57
N ILE A 218 -28.25 2.88 -7.29
CA ILE A 218 -27.13 2.47 -8.16
C ILE A 218 -26.98 3.45 -9.33
N ALA A 219 -28.10 3.90 -9.93
CA ALA A 219 -28.06 4.91 -10.97
C ALA A 219 -27.52 6.26 -10.45
N GLN A 220 -27.90 6.66 -9.24
CA GLN A 220 -27.33 7.83 -8.57
C GLN A 220 -25.84 7.66 -8.34
N ALA A 221 -25.41 6.51 -7.81
CA ALA A 221 -24.00 6.23 -7.58
C ALA A 221 -23.18 6.32 -8.87
N ALA A 222 -23.69 5.83 -10.00
CA ALA A 222 -23.03 5.93 -11.29
C ALA A 222 -22.71 7.38 -11.70
N THR A 223 -23.49 8.38 -11.24
CA THR A 223 -23.22 9.80 -11.48
C THR A 223 -21.98 10.33 -10.74
N PHE A 224 -21.47 9.61 -9.74
CA PHE A 224 -20.27 10.00 -9.01
C PHE A 224 -18.98 9.70 -9.78
N ILE A 225 -19.07 8.84 -10.81
CA ILE A 225 -17.91 8.47 -11.64
C ILE A 225 -17.29 9.71 -12.30
N LYS A 226 -15.96 9.82 -12.17
CA LYS A 226 -15.12 10.87 -12.74
C LYS A 226 -14.02 10.24 -13.59
N GLU A 227 -14.29 10.02 -14.87
CA GLU A 227 -13.36 9.36 -15.79
C GLU A 227 -12.01 10.09 -15.91
N GLU A 228 -11.99 11.41 -15.72
CA GLU A 228 -10.78 12.21 -15.72
C GLU A 228 -9.78 11.81 -14.62
N ARG A 229 -10.22 11.13 -13.57
CA ARG A 229 -9.36 10.61 -12.50
C ARG A 229 -8.48 9.43 -12.95
N ASN A 230 -8.80 8.82 -14.09
CA ASN A 230 -7.91 7.83 -14.70
C ASN A 230 -6.57 8.43 -15.11
N ASP A 231 -6.52 9.74 -15.37
CA ASP A 231 -5.30 10.47 -15.71
C ASP A 231 -4.29 10.60 -14.55
N LEU A 232 -4.73 10.33 -13.31
CA LEU A 232 -3.86 10.29 -12.13
C LEU A 232 -2.99 9.03 -12.07
N LEU A 233 -3.37 7.99 -12.80
CA LEU A 233 -2.66 6.71 -12.78
C LEU A 233 -1.43 6.75 -13.71
N ASN A 234 -0.31 6.23 -13.24
CA ASN A 234 0.82 5.90 -14.09
C ASN A 234 0.65 4.50 -14.71
N TYR A 235 1.50 4.15 -15.67
CA TYR A 235 1.45 2.86 -16.37
C TYR A 235 1.51 1.66 -15.42
N SER A 236 2.42 1.70 -14.47
CA SER A 236 2.63 0.60 -13.53
C SER A 236 1.44 0.36 -12.61
N GLY A 237 0.83 1.43 -12.12
CA GLY A 237 -0.38 1.36 -11.30
C GLY A 237 -1.57 0.80 -12.08
N LEU A 238 -1.78 1.30 -13.30
CA LEU A 238 -2.86 0.83 -14.16
C LEU A 238 -2.67 -0.64 -14.58
N ASP A 239 -1.47 -1.03 -15.00
CA ASP A 239 -1.15 -2.41 -15.38
C ASP A 239 -1.38 -3.38 -14.21
N LEU A 240 -0.99 -2.96 -12.99
CA LEU A 240 -1.21 -3.74 -11.78
C LEU A 240 -2.71 -3.88 -11.46
N LEU A 241 -3.49 -2.79 -11.56
CA LEU A 241 -4.94 -2.83 -11.38
C LEU A 241 -5.58 -3.79 -12.37
N MET A 242 -5.23 -3.68 -13.65
CA MET A 242 -5.73 -4.56 -14.69
C MET A 242 -5.37 -6.03 -14.45
N LYS A 243 -4.20 -6.35 -13.96
CA LYS A 243 -3.73 -7.73 -13.78
C LYS A 243 -4.27 -8.41 -12.52
N ARG A 244 -4.53 -7.67 -11.45
CA ARG A 244 -4.81 -8.26 -10.14
C ARG A 244 -6.14 -7.86 -9.51
N TYR A 245 -6.74 -6.72 -9.85
CA TYR A 245 -7.83 -6.13 -9.05
C TYR A 245 -9.16 -6.04 -9.78
N LEU A 246 -9.17 -5.70 -11.07
CA LEU A 246 -10.40 -5.62 -11.85
C LEU A 246 -11.13 -6.96 -11.94
N ILE A 247 -12.45 -6.93 -11.97
CA ILE A 247 -13.25 -8.11 -12.26
C ILE A 247 -12.99 -8.56 -13.71
N ARG A 248 -12.89 -9.88 -13.88
CA ARG A 248 -12.60 -10.53 -15.16
C ARG A 248 -13.60 -11.63 -15.45
N THR A 249 -13.79 -11.93 -16.71
CA THR A 249 -14.50 -13.13 -17.14
C THR A 249 -13.71 -14.38 -16.73
N TYR A 250 -14.36 -15.53 -16.76
CA TYR A 250 -13.70 -16.84 -16.58
C TYR A 250 -12.61 -17.14 -17.63
N SER A 251 -12.63 -16.43 -18.78
CA SER A 251 -11.57 -16.44 -19.79
C SER A 251 -10.46 -15.41 -19.54
N ASN A 252 -10.44 -14.81 -18.34
CA ASN A 252 -9.41 -13.89 -17.85
C ASN A 252 -9.36 -12.53 -18.58
N LYS A 253 -10.48 -12.06 -19.17
CA LYS A 253 -10.60 -10.72 -19.77
C LYS A 253 -11.16 -9.72 -18.76
N PRO A 254 -10.54 -8.55 -18.56
CA PRO A 254 -11.10 -7.48 -17.72
C PRO A 254 -12.43 -6.98 -18.31
N ILE A 255 -13.44 -6.83 -17.47
CA ILE A 255 -14.79 -6.38 -17.82
C ILE A 255 -15.30 -5.25 -16.94
N GLU A 256 -14.47 -4.77 -16.04
CA GLU A 256 -14.74 -3.67 -15.12
C GLU A 256 -13.75 -2.55 -15.41
N SER A 257 -14.26 -1.30 -15.51
CA SER A 257 -13.38 -0.13 -15.59
C SER A 257 -12.78 0.22 -14.23
N ILE A 258 -11.76 1.07 -14.22
CA ILE A 258 -11.08 1.47 -12.98
C ILE A 258 -12.04 2.25 -12.07
N GLN A 259 -12.80 3.17 -12.65
CA GLN A 259 -13.74 3.99 -11.89
C GLN A 259 -14.92 3.16 -11.38
N GLU A 260 -15.39 2.18 -12.14
CA GLU A 260 -16.39 1.22 -11.66
C GLU A 260 -15.87 0.35 -10.52
N MET A 261 -14.60 -0.04 -10.55
CA MET A 261 -13.97 -0.75 -9.45
C MET A 261 -14.02 0.07 -8.16
N TYR A 262 -13.58 1.33 -8.20
CA TYR A 262 -13.62 2.20 -7.02
C TYR A 262 -15.06 2.45 -6.54
N LEU A 263 -15.99 2.63 -7.45
CA LEU A 263 -17.40 2.79 -7.10
C LEU A 263 -18.00 1.53 -6.47
N GLY A 264 -17.70 0.35 -7.02
CA GLY A 264 -18.14 -0.93 -6.48
C GLY A 264 -17.60 -1.19 -5.07
N ILE A 265 -16.33 -0.83 -4.81
CA ILE A 265 -15.74 -0.87 -3.47
C ILE A 265 -16.46 0.11 -2.54
N ALA A 266 -16.71 1.33 -2.97
CA ALA A 266 -17.41 2.34 -2.17
C ALA A 266 -18.85 1.92 -1.82
N LEU A 267 -19.59 1.33 -2.77
CA LEU A 267 -20.89 0.73 -2.51
C LEU A 267 -20.81 -0.36 -1.45
N HIS A 268 -19.84 -1.26 -1.56
CA HIS A 268 -19.66 -2.33 -0.56
C HIS A 268 -19.38 -1.73 0.83
N LEU A 269 -18.45 -0.79 0.94
CA LEU A 269 -18.07 -0.18 2.22
C LEU A 269 -19.22 0.56 2.91
N ALA A 270 -20.19 1.06 2.16
CA ALA A 270 -21.31 1.85 2.69
C ALA A 270 -22.61 1.04 2.94
N ILE A 271 -22.61 -0.29 2.72
CA ILE A 271 -23.80 -1.13 2.85
C ILE A 271 -24.54 -0.93 4.18
N ASN A 272 -23.79 -0.87 5.28
CA ASN A 272 -24.33 -0.79 6.64
C ASN A 272 -24.57 0.64 7.14
N GLU A 273 -24.34 1.66 6.30
CA GLU A 273 -24.68 3.04 6.65
C GLU A 273 -26.20 3.24 6.56
N LYS A 274 -26.81 3.69 7.67
CA LYS A 274 -28.26 3.88 7.78
C LYS A 274 -28.70 5.29 7.39
N GLU A 275 -27.88 6.25 7.71
CA GLU A 275 -28.12 7.67 7.43
C GLU A 275 -27.13 8.13 6.37
N ASP A 276 -27.59 8.96 5.43
CA ASP A 276 -26.75 9.56 4.37
C ASP A 276 -25.89 8.55 3.59
N ARG A 277 -26.42 7.32 3.38
CA ARG A 277 -25.66 6.21 2.76
C ARG A 277 -25.01 6.63 1.44
N MET A 278 -25.75 7.33 0.57
CA MET A 278 -25.21 7.76 -0.73
C MET A 278 -24.12 8.83 -0.60
N LEU A 279 -24.16 9.67 0.44
CA LEU A 279 -23.08 10.59 0.76
C LEU A 279 -21.81 9.82 1.17
N TRP A 280 -21.94 8.74 1.94
CA TRP A 280 -20.81 7.90 2.30
C TRP A 280 -20.26 7.14 1.10
N VAL A 281 -21.11 6.63 0.20
CA VAL A 281 -20.67 6.06 -1.08
C VAL A 281 -19.82 7.07 -1.84
N GLN A 282 -20.28 8.31 -1.98
CA GLN A 282 -19.54 9.36 -2.67
C GLN A 282 -18.20 9.67 -1.98
N LYS A 283 -18.19 9.84 -0.65
CA LYS A 283 -16.95 10.11 0.12
C LYS A 283 -15.93 8.98 -0.02
N PHE A 284 -16.36 7.73 0.09
CA PHE A 284 -15.48 6.58 -0.08
C PHE A 284 -14.94 6.49 -1.51
N TYR A 285 -15.80 6.70 -2.52
CA TYR A 285 -15.38 6.77 -3.90
C TYR A 285 -14.34 7.89 -4.13
N ASP A 286 -14.58 9.07 -3.56
CA ASP A 286 -13.73 10.24 -3.76
C ASP A 286 -12.30 9.99 -3.23
N ILE A 287 -12.14 9.54 -1.98
CA ILE A 287 -10.80 9.30 -1.40
C ILE A 287 -10.03 8.20 -2.12
N LEU A 288 -10.72 7.18 -2.65
CA LEU A 288 -10.10 6.07 -3.38
C LEU A 288 -9.72 6.48 -4.81
N SER A 289 -10.65 7.09 -5.55
CA SER A 289 -10.44 7.44 -6.95
C SER A 289 -9.51 8.64 -7.17
N LYS A 290 -9.35 9.51 -6.16
CA LYS A 290 -8.32 10.57 -6.13
C LYS A 290 -6.94 10.05 -5.71
N LEU A 291 -6.80 8.76 -5.39
CA LEU A 291 -5.58 8.14 -4.89
C LEU A 291 -5.08 8.74 -3.56
N GLU A 292 -5.96 9.40 -2.80
CA GLU A 292 -5.66 9.94 -1.47
C GLU A 292 -5.50 8.83 -0.43
N VAL A 293 -6.21 7.72 -0.64
CA VAL A 293 -6.21 6.52 0.21
C VAL A 293 -6.16 5.26 -0.65
N THR A 294 -5.38 4.28 -0.22
CA THR A 294 -5.42 2.92 -0.74
C THR A 294 -5.90 1.97 0.36
N MET A 295 -6.87 1.11 0.03
CA MET A 295 -7.27 0.01 0.90
C MET A 295 -6.29 -1.15 0.78
N ALA A 296 -6.29 -2.05 1.76
CA ALA A 296 -5.53 -3.30 1.70
C ALA A 296 -5.85 -4.10 0.42
N THR A 297 -4.86 -4.83 -0.09
CA THR A 297 -5.02 -5.66 -1.29
C THR A 297 -6.27 -6.55 -1.28
N PRO A 298 -6.61 -7.26 -0.19
CA PRO A 298 -7.85 -8.05 -0.16
C PRO A 298 -9.11 -7.18 -0.29
N THR A 299 -9.15 -5.99 0.29
CA THR A 299 -10.29 -5.08 0.14
C THR A 299 -10.42 -4.62 -1.31
N LEU A 300 -9.33 -4.18 -1.95
CA LEU A 300 -9.35 -3.77 -3.36
C LEU A 300 -9.74 -4.91 -4.31
N SER A 301 -9.28 -6.13 -4.01
CA SER A 301 -9.50 -7.30 -4.86
C SER A 301 -10.86 -7.95 -4.67
N ASN A 302 -11.36 -8.05 -3.43
CA ASN A 302 -12.47 -8.92 -3.06
C ASN A 302 -13.75 -8.17 -2.66
N ALA A 303 -13.67 -6.89 -2.29
CA ALA A 303 -14.87 -6.08 -2.11
C ALA A 303 -15.70 -6.17 -3.40
N ARG A 304 -17.02 -6.24 -3.27
CA ARG A 304 -17.99 -6.46 -4.37
C ARG A 304 -18.03 -7.87 -4.98
N LYS A 305 -17.13 -8.79 -4.61
CA LYS A 305 -17.15 -10.19 -5.10
C LYS A 305 -17.93 -11.12 -4.15
N PRO A 306 -18.35 -12.32 -4.59
CA PRO A 306 -19.11 -13.25 -3.75
C PRO A 306 -18.38 -13.62 -2.47
N PHE A 307 -17.07 -13.90 -2.52
CA PHE A 307 -16.24 -14.24 -1.35
C PHE A 307 -15.40 -13.03 -0.96
N HIS A 308 -16.00 -12.10 -0.24
CA HIS A 308 -15.44 -10.81 0.13
C HIS A 308 -14.65 -10.88 1.45
N GLN A 309 -13.60 -11.69 1.49
CA GLN A 309 -12.60 -11.63 2.55
C GLN A 309 -11.73 -10.38 2.33
N LEU A 310 -11.80 -9.41 3.27
CA LEU A 310 -11.25 -8.06 3.10
C LEU A 310 -10.00 -7.79 3.93
N SER A 311 -9.66 -8.69 4.87
CA SER A 311 -8.53 -8.50 5.80
C SER A 311 -7.25 -9.12 5.25
N SER A 312 -6.12 -8.43 5.40
CA SER A 312 -4.84 -8.87 4.83
C SER A 312 -4.04 -9.79 5.75
N CYS A 313 -4.12 -9.59 7.06
CA CYS A 313 -3.24 -10.24 8.02
C CYS A 313 -4.01 -10.83 9.20
N PHE A 314 -3.46 -11.95 9.69
CA PHE A 314 -3.99 -12.67 10.85
C PHE A 314 -2.84 -13.06 11.77
N ILE A 315 -3.12 -13.24 13.08
CA ILE A 315 -2.11 -13.68 14.03
C ILE A 315 -2.72 -14.75 14.94
N ASP A 316 -1.99 -15.86 15.12
CA ASP A 316 -2.37 -16.98 16.00
C ASP A 316 -1.29 -17.24 17.06
N THR A 317 -1.74 -17.58 18.25
CA THR A 317 -0.90 -18.06 19.35
C THR A 317 -0.94 -19.59 19.36
N VAL A 318 0.20 -20.21 19.05
CA VAL A 318 0.28 -21.69 18.93
C VAL A 318 0.39 -22.32 20.32
N PRO A 319 -0.60 -23.14 20.74
CA PRO A 319 -0.54 -23.81 22.03
C PRO A 319 0.50 -24.96 22.05
N ASP A 320 1.02 -25.29 23.24
CA ASP A 320 1.94 -26.40 23.43
C ASP A 320 1.22 -27.77 23.50
N SER A 321 0.44 -28.08 22.48
CA SER A 321 -0.26 -29.36 22.34
C SER A 321 -0.33 -29.79 20.88
N LEU A 322 -0.36 -31.11 20.65
CA LEU A 322 -0.47 -31.66 19.29
C LEU A 322 -1.70 -31.14 18.56
N GLU A 323 -2.87 -31.18 19.22
CA GLU A 323 -4.14 -30.70 18.67
C GLU A 323 -4.06 -29.20 18.37
N GLY A 324 -3.51 -28.39 19.29
CA GLY A 324 -3.39 -26.96 19.11
C GLY A 324 -2.46 -26.57 17.98
N ILE A 325 -1.29 -27.24 17.85
CA ILE A 325 -0.35 -26.97 16.75
C ILE A 325 -1.01 -27.30 15.39
N TYR A 326 -1.66 -28.44 15.24
CA TYR A 326 -2.33 -28.81 13.98
C TYR A 326 -3.54 -27.93 13.69
N ARG A 327 -4.28 -27.48 14.71
CA ARG A 327 -5.34 -26.47 14.52
C ARG A 327 -4.77 -25.15 14.01
N SER A 328 -3.65 -24.69 14.54
CA SER A 328 -2.99 -23.47 14.03
C SER A 328 -2.51 -23.63 12.60
N LEU A 329 -2.07 -24.83 12.19
CA LEU A 329 -1.73 -25.11 10.78
C LEU A 329 -2.98 -25.11 9.89
N ASP A 330 -4.10 -25.70 10.33
CA ASP A 330 -5.38 -25.65 9.61
C ASP A 330 -5.88 -24.20 9.49
N ASN A 331 -5.86 -23.44 10.58
CA ASN A 331 -6.19 -22.02 10.56
C ASN A 331 -5.37 -21.26 9.52
N PHE A 332 -4.05 -21.52 9.48
CA PHE A 332 -3.17 -20.91 8.49
C PHE A 332 -3.55 -21.30 7.06
N ALA A 333 -3.80 -22.57 6.80
CA ALA A 333 -4.23 -23.03 5.47
C ALA A 333 -5.54 -22.36 5.02
N GLN A 334 -6.54 -22.24 5.93
CA GLN A 334 -7.81 -21.58 5.62
C GLN A 334 -7.63 -20.09 5.37
N VAL A 335 -6.80 -19.40 6.15
CA VAL A 335 -6.49 -17.98 5.95
C VAL A 335 -5.76 -17.77 4.61
N SER A 336 -4.74 -18.59 4.31
CA SER A 336 -3.98 -18.52 3.06
C SER A 336 -4.87 -18.73 1.85
N LYS A 337 -5.74 -19.73 1.85
CA LYS A 337 -6.72 -19.98 0.78
C LYS A 337 -7.51 -18.74 0.38
N PHE A 338 -7.86 -17.87 1.33
CA PHE A 338 -8.62 -16.64 1.09
C PHE A 338 -7.75 -15.38 0.97
N GLY A 339 -6.45 -15.53 0.77
CA GLY A 339 -5.54 -14.43 0.46
C GLY A 339 -4.95 -13.69 1.66
N GLY A 340 -5.11 -14.22 2.89
CA GLY A 340 -4.53 -13.64 4.09
C GLY A 340 -3.11 -14.13 4.38
N GLY A 341 -2.24 -13.25 4.88
CA GLY A 341 -0.96 -13.61 5.48
C GLY A 341 -1.10 -13.88 6.98
N MET A 342 -0.16 -14.63 7.59
CA MET A 342 -0.27 -14.99 8.99
C MET A 342 1.01 -14.73 9.78
N GLY A 343 0.86 -14.29 11.04
CA GLY A 343 1.88 -14.34 12.08
C GLY A 343 1.58 -15.48 13.05
N MET A 344 2.57 -16.31 13.39
CA MET A 344 2.38 -17.42 14.32
C MET A 344 3.39 -17.33 15.46
N TYR A 345 2.90 -17.27 16.69
CA TYR A 345 3.74 -17.23 17.88
C TYR A 345 3.98 -18.63 18.43
N PHE A 346 5.25 -19.08 18.40
CA PHE A 346 5.68 -20.39 18.86
C PHE A 346 6.38 -20.37 20.23
N GLY A 347 6.45 -19.23 20.88
CA GLY A 347 7.16 -19.07 22.16
C GLY A 347 6.61 -19.93 23.32
N LYS A 348 5.36 -20.41 23.20
CA LYS A 348 4.76 -21.33 24.19
C LYS A 348 5.12 -22.78 23.97
N VAL A 349 5.55 -23.17 22.77
CA VAL A 349 5.82 -24.55 22.39
C VAL A 349 7.14 -25.03 23.01
N ARG A 350 7.12 -26.21 23.63
CA ARG A 350 8.29 -26.78 24.31
C ARG A 350 9.49 -27.01 23.39
N ALA A 351 10.67 -26.76 23.92
CA ALA A 351 11.92 -26.93 23.20
C ALA A 351 12.30 -28.39 22.98
N ALA A 352 13.26 -28.62 22.06
CA ALA A 352 13.86 -29.92 21.84
C ALA A 352 14.47 -30.48 23.14
N GLY A 353 14.29 -31.79 23.33
CA GLY A 353 14.73 -32.49 24.55
C GLY A 353 13.81 -32.28 25.76
N GLY A 354 12.70 -31.53 25.61
CA GLY A 354 11.65 -31.40 26.64
C GLY A 354 10.96 -32.72 26.97
N LYS A 355 10.19 -32.73 28.07
CA LYS A 355 9.45 -33.91 28.50
C LYS A 355 8.13 -34.05 27.75
N ILE A 356 7.78 -35.29 27.36
CA ILE A 356 6.45 -35.67 26.89
C ILE A 356 5.96 -36.83 27.75
N ARG A 357 4.82 -36.72 28.43
CA ARG A 357 4.27 -37.73 29.34
C ARG A 357 5.26 -38.26 30.38
N GLY A 358 6.15 -37.32 30.89
CA GLY A 358 7.19 -37.67 31.88
C GLY A 358 8.51 -38.19 31.26
N PHE A 359 8.55 -38.58 29.99
CA PHE A 359 9.77 -39.05 29.32
C PHE A 359 10.64 -37.86 28.91
N LYS A 360 11.87 -37.81 29.48
CA LYS A 360 12.86 -36.78 29.13
C LYS A 360 13.39 -37.01 27.71
N GLY A 361 13.69 -35.96 26.99
CA GLY A 361 14.28 -36.03 25.66
C GLY A 361 13.32 -36.36 24.52
N ALA A 362 12.01 -36.51 24.81
CA ALA A 362 11.02 -36.95 23.83
C ALA A 362 10.55 -35.84 22.87
N ALA A 363 10.61 -34.57 23.28
CA ALA A 363 10.17 -33.44 22.46
C ALA A 363 11.15 -33.15 21.31
N GLY A 364 10.61 -32.97 20.10
CA GLY A 364 11.40 -32.63 18.90
C GLY A 364 11.73 -31.15 18.73
N GLY A 365 11.16 -30.28 19.59
CA GLY A 365 11.35 -28.83 19.54
C GLY A 365 10.57 -28.14 18.42
N VAL A 366 10.72 -26.79 18.36
CA VAL A 366 9.93 -25.96 17.42
C VAL A 366 10.35 -26.15 15.97
N ILE A 367 11.60 -26.49 15.68
CA ILE A 367 12.12 -26.55 14.30
C ILE A 367 11.37 -27.58 13.43
N ARG A 368 10.97 -28.70 14.00
CA ARG A 368 10.18 -29.70 13.27
C ARG A 368 8.80 -29.19 12.88
N TRP A 369 8.19 -28.37 13.73
CA TRP A 369 6.91 -27.72 13.44
C TRP A 369 7.06 -26.64 12.38
N MET A 370 8.20 -25.91 12.36
CA MET A 370 8.49 -24.92 11.30
C MET A 370 8.53 -25.56 9.91
N LYS A 371 8.97 -26.81 9.79
CA LYS A 371 8.89 -27.56 8.51
C LYS A 371 7.44 -27.71 8.02
N LEU A 372 6.55 -28.10 8.91
CA LEU A 372 5.13 -28.24 8.55
C LEU A 372 4.49 -26.89 8.19
N VAL A 373 4.85 -25.82 8.90
CA VAL A 373 4.42 -24.47 8.56
C VAL A 373 4.91 -24.09 7.15
N ASN A 374 6.20 -24.35 6.86
CA ASN A 374 6.80 -24.11 5.55
C ASN A 374 6.08 -24.89 4.45
N ASP A 375 5.87 -26.20 4.65
CA ASP A 375 5.23 -27.04 3.65
C ASP A 375 3.75 -26.65 3.45
N THR A 376 3.07 -26.18 4.49
CA THR A 376 1.72 -25.61 4.39
C THR A 376 1.72 -24.32 3.59
N ALA A 377 2.72 -23.43 3.79
CA ALA A 377 2.85 -22.19 3.03
C ALA A 377 3.04 -22.46 1.52
N VAL A 378 3.84 -23.47 1.19
CA VAL A 378 4.06 -23.90 -0.20
C VAL A 378 2.84 -24.60 -0.80
N ALA A 379 2.13 -25.41 0.01
CA ALA A 379 1.02 -26.22 -0.46
C ALA A 379 -0.28 -25.42 -0.70
N VAL A 380 -0.49 -24.32 0.03
CA VAL A 380 -1.74 -23.55 -0.01
C VAL A 380 -1.46 -22.12 -0.49
N ASP A 381 -1.62 -21.94 -1.80
CA ASP A 381 -1.49 -20.63 -2.43
C ASP A 381 -2.63 -19.67 -2.04
N GLN A 382 -2.31 -18.39 -2.02
CA GLN A 382 -3.28 -17.31 -1.85
C GLN A 382 -4.08 -17.10 -3.15
N LEU A 383 -5.29 -17.68 -3.22
CA LEU A 383 -6.21 -17.58 -4.36
C LEU A 383 -5.58 -18.03 -5.70
N GLY A 384 -4.54 -18.85 -5.69
CA GLY A 384 -3.80 -19.25 -6.91
C GLY A 384 -3.01 -18.09 -7.56
N MET A 385 -2.90 -16.95 -6.89
CA MET A 385 -2.25 -15.74 -7.42
C MET A 385 -0.92 -15.43 -6.74
N ARG A 386 -0.71 -15.93 -5.52
CA ARG A 386 0.48 -15.69 -4.68
C ARG A 386 0.79 -16.94 -3.86
N GLN A 387 2.05 -17.10 -3.48
CA GLN A 387 2.44 -18.12 -2.52
C GLN A 387 1.91 -17.78 -1.12
N GLY A 388 1.58 -18.81 -0.34
CA GLY A 388 1.24 -18.66 1.07
C GLY A 388 2.43 -18.04 1.83
N ALA A 389 2.14 -17.15 2.78
CA ALA A 389 3.21 -16.49 3.51
C ALA A 389 2.90 -16.37 5.00
N VAL A 390 3.93 -16.63 5.82
CA VAL A 390 3.80 -16.66 7.27
C VAL A 390 5.09 -16.23 7.95
N ALA A 391 4.95 -15.35 8.96
CA ALA A 391 6.02 -15.06 9.89
C ALA A 391 5.89 -15.93 11.15
N VAL A 392 6.99 -16.49 11.60
CA VAL A 392 7.06 -17.33 12.80
C VAL A 392 7.89 -16.63 13.87
N TYR A 393 7.33 -16.50 15.05
CA TYR A 393 7.90 -15.71 16.14
C TYR A 393 8.37 -16.61 17.28
N LEU A 394 9.59 -16.35 17.77
CA LEU A 394 10.18 -17.04 18.90
C LEU A 394 10.88 -16.04 19.83
N ASP A 395 10.87 -16.31 21.13
CA ASP A 395 11.55 -15.47 22.11
C ASP A 395 13.06 -15.69 22.10
N VAL A 396 13.81 -14.61 22.33
CA VAL A 396 15.28 -14.63 22.41
C VAL A 396 15.83 -15.53 23.53
N TRP A 397 15.00 -15.88 24.51
CA TRP A 397 15.33 -16.78 25.63
C TRP A 397 14.88 -18.24 25.40
N HIS A 398 14.26 -18.58 24.27
CA HIS A 398 13.83 -19.93 23.97
C HIS A 398 15.02 -20.83 23.64
N LYS A 399 15.01 -22.07 24.14
CA LYS A 399 16.16 -23.01 24.06
C LYS A 399 16.53 -23.38 22.62
N ASP A 400 15.56 -23.38 21.69
CA ASP A 400 15.76 -23.70 20.27
C ASP A 400 16.14 -22.48 19.41
N LEU A 401 16.38 -21.30 20.00
CA LEU A 401 16.70 -20.09 19.28
C LEU A 401 17.88 -20.21 18.30
N PRO A 402 19.02 -20.86 18.67
CA PRO A 402 20.15 -20.93 17.76
C PRO A 402 19.85 -21.68 16.46
N GLU A 403 19.06 -22.74 16.52
CA GLU A 403 18.60 -23.50 15.37
C GLU A 403 17.52 -22.73 14.58
N PHE A 404 16.64 -22.01 15.27
CA PHE A 404 15.63 -21.14 14.67
C PHE A 404 16.26 -20.04 13.81
N LEU A 405 17.35 -19.41 14.27
CA LEU A 405 18.05 -18.37 13.51
C LEU A 405 18.75 -18.89 12.25
N GLN A 406 18.87 -20.21 12.10
CA GLN A 406 19.49 -20.85 10.94
C GLN A 406 18.48 -21.38 9.92
N LEU A 407 17.17 -21.21 10.14
CA LEU A 407 16.12 -21.79 9.29
C LEU A 407 16.27 -21.42 7.82
N ARG A 408 16.67 -20.18 7.50
CA ARG A 408 16.77 -19.67 6.13
C ARG A 408 18.21 -19.54 5.61
N THR A 409 19.22 -19.70 6.47
CA THR A 409 20.63 -19.57 6.06
C THR A 409 21.06 -20.74 5.17
N ASN A 410 22.03 -20.50 4.27
CA ASN A 410 22.49 -21.51 3.31
C ASN A 410 23.40 -22.60 3.94
N ASN A 411 23.70 -22.50 5.24
CA ASN A 411 24.58 -23.42 5.94
C ASN A 411 23.82 -24.42 6.80
N GLY A 412 24.25 -25.67 6.86
CA GLY A 412 23.72 -26.68 7.75
C GLY A 412 22.92 -27.79 7.04
N ASP A 413 22.18 -28.59 7.81
CA ASP A 413 21.41 -29.72 7.30
C ASP A 413 20.11 -29.22 6.66
N ASP A 414 19.94 -29.48 5.38
CA ASP A 414 18.74 -29.09 4.59
C ASP A 414 17.43 -29.61 5.20
N ARG A 415 17.47 -30.71 5.92
CA ARG A 415 16.31 -31.24 6.64
C ARG A 415 15.83 -30.34 7.77
N MET A 416 16.67 -29.39 8.21
CA MET A 416 16.36 -28.42 9.25
C MET A 416 16.02 -27.04 8.68
N LYS A 417 15.95 -26.90 7.33
CA LYS A 417 15.67 -25.63 6.65
C LYS A 417 14.18 -25.44 6.37
N ALA A 418 13.79 -24.17 6.37
CA ALA A 418 12.44 -23.69 6.06
C ALA A 418 12.59 -22.33 5.37
N HIS A 419 12.70 -22.34 4.04
CA HIS A 419 13.05 -21.14 3.26
C HIS A 419 11.86 -20.24 2.96
N ASP A 420 10.64 -20.78 2.98
CA ASP A 420 9.41 -20.08 2.57
C ASP A 420 8.67 -19.44 3.75
N ILE A 421 9.23 -19.48 4.96
CA ILE A 421 8.71 -18.81 6.15
C ILE A 421 9.67 -17.74 6.64
N PHE A 422 9.15 -16.76 7.39
CA PHE A 422 9.91 -15.60 7.84
C PHE A 422 10.12 -15.63 9.37
N PRO A 423 11.33 -15.97 9.85
CA PRO A 423 11.65 -15.93 11.28
C PRO A 423 11.62 -14.53 11.85
N ALA A 424 11.11 -14.41 13.09
CA ALA A 424 11.14 -13.18 13.87
C ALA A 424 11.48 -13.49 15.34
N VAL A 425 12.19 -12.59 16.00
CA VAL A 425 12.62 -12.76 17.38
C VAL A 425 12.02 -11.68 18.27
N CYS A 426 11.45 -12.13 19.39
CA CYS A 426 10.88 -11.26 20.42
C CYS A 426 11.93 -10.99 21.52
N TYR A 427 12.19 -9.72 21.76
CA TYR A 427 13.23 -9.26 22.70
C TYR A 427 12.62 -8.54 23.89
N PRO A 428 12.98 -8.93 25.14
CA PRO A 428 12.77 -8.10 26.32
C PRO A 428 13.84 -7.00 26.39
N ASP A 429 13.57 -5.92 27.12
CA ASP A 429 14.51 -4.81 27.31
C ASP A 429 15.84 -5.26 27.91
N LEU A 430 15.83 -6.25 28.82
CA LEU A 430 17.02 -6.78 29.45
C LEU A 430 18.07 -7.25 28.45
N PHE A 431 17.65 -7.89 27.35
CA PHE A 431 18.58 -8.37 26.31
C PHE A 431 19.37 -7.20 25.68
N TRP A 432 18.67 -6.13 25.33
CA TRP A 432 19.33 -4.96 24.74
C TRP A 432 20.17 -4.16 25.75
N LYS A 433 19.73 -4.07 27.01
CA LYS A 433 20.53 -3.50 28.09
C LYS A 433 21.87 -4.25 28.23
N MET A 434 21.84 -5.57 28.32
CA MET A 434 23.03 -6.40 28.37
C MET A 434 23.91 -6.27 27.12
N ALA A 435 23.32 -6.21 25.93
CA ALA A 435 24.05 -6.02 24.69
C ALA A 435 24.77 -4.65 24.63
N GLN A 436 24.21 -3.63 25.26
CA GLN A 436 24.78 -2.29 25.33
C GLN A 436 25.86 -2.17 26.42
N GLU A 437 25.66 -2.77 27.59
CA GLU A 437 26.54 -2.64 28.75
C GLU A 437 27.77 -3.55 28.62
N ASP A 438 27.57 -4.85 28.46
CA ASP A 438 28.61 -5.83 28.22
C ASP A 438 28.09 -7.00 27.42
N ILE A 439 28.41 -7.03 26.15
CA ILE A 439 27.97 -8.04 25.18
C ILE A 439 28.53 -9.47 25.50
N ASN A 440 29.52 -9.61 26.37
CA ASN A 440 30.09 -10.90 26.73
C ASN A 440 29.34 -11.58 27.89
N GLN A 441 28.38 -10.92 28.52
CA GLN A 441 27.56 -11.49 29.58
C GLN A 441 26.84 -12.76 29.11
N PRO A 442 26.62 -13.74 30.02
CA PRO A 442 25.92 -14.97 29.72
C PRO A 442 24.40 -14.68 29.57
N TRP A 443 23.80 -15.21 28.53
CA TRP A 443 22.37 -15.27 28.31
C TRP A 443 21.88 -16.72 28.36
N HIS A 444 20.81 -16.97 29.11
CA HIS A 444 20.34 -18.32 29.38
C HIS A 444 19.07 -18.60 28.59
N LEU A 445 19.06 -19.72 27.90
CA LEU A 445 17.92 -20.20 27.09
C LEU A 445 17.19 -21.32 27.83
N PHE A 446 15.87 -21.25 27.89
CA PHE A 446 15.02 -22.17 28.63
C PHE A 446 13.95 -22.81 27.75
N CYS A 447 13.38 -23.90 28.24
CA CYS A 447 12.17 -24.51 27.68
C CYS A 447 10.95 -23.92 28.40
N PRO A 448 9.97 -23.31 27.69
CA PRO A 448 8.79 -22.69 28.33
C PRO A 448 7.98 -23.70 29.16
N ASN A 449 7.78 -24.90 28.65
CA ASN A 449 7.05 -25.96 29.37
C ASN A 449 7.77 -26.40 30.67
N GLU A 450 9.08 -26.41 30.70
CA GLU A 450 9.85 -26.74 31.91
C GLU A 450 9.71 -25.62 32.97
N ILE A 451 9.73 -24.34 32.55
CA ILE A 451 9.46 -23.22 33.45
C ILE A 451 8.06 -23.35 34.05
N LEU A 452 7.03 -23.55 33.24
CA LEU A 452 5.65 -23.74 33.71
C LEU A 452 5.56 -24.89 34.72
N SER A 453 6.19 -26.02 34.39
CA SER A 453 6.13 -27.22 35.26
C SER A 453 6.85 -27.05 36.61
N ILE A 454 7.92 -26.28 36.69
CA ILE A 454 8.76 -26.11 37.89
C ILE A 454 8.38 -24.87 38.67
N LYS A 455 8.08 -23.77 37.96
CA LYS A 455 7.84 -22.46 38.59
C LYS A 455 6.36 -22.13 38.72
N GLY A 456 5.46 -22.80 37.97
CA GLY A 456 4.02 -22.56 38.00
C GLY A 456 3.58 -21.30 37.25
N TYR A 457 4.44 -20.71 36.42
CA TYR A 457 4.12 -19.57 35.56
C TYR A 457 4.72 -19.71 34.17
N CYS A 458 4.13 -19.03 33.19
CA CYS A 458 4.65 -18.90 31.82
C CYS A 458 5.45 -17.61 31.74
N LEU A 459 6.75 -17.69 31.42
CA LEU A 459 7.63 -16.51 31.35
C LEU A 459 7.21 -15.55 30.24
N GLU A 460 6.70 -16.07 29.15
CA GLU A 460 6.18 -15.32 28.00
C GLU A 460 4.97 -14.44 28.32
N ASP A 461 4.26 -14.70 29.40
CA ASP A 461 3.07 -13.91 29.80
C ASP A 461 3.42 -12.62 30.54
N TYR A 462 4.70 -12.28 30.66
CA TYR A 462 5.19 -11.10 31.35
C TYR A 462 6.03 -10.20 30.44
N TYR A 463 6.23 -8.95 30.84
CA TYR A 463 7.08 -7.96 30.18
C TYR A 463 7.67 -6.96 31.20
N GLY A 464 8.70 -6.20 30.79
CA GLY A 464 9.33 -5.19 31.63
C GLY A 464 9.99 -5.76 32.89
N GLU A 465 9.90 -5.03 33.99
CA GLU A 465 10.56 -5.39 35.27
C GLU A 465 10.06 -6.72 35.83
N GLU A 466 8.78 -7.03 35.68
CA GLU A 466 8.21 -8.30 36.16
C GLU A 466 8.75 -9.49 35.37
N TRP A 467 8.93 -9.34 34.06
CA TRP A 467 9.60 -10.34 33.22
C TRP A 467 11.05 -10.53 33.66
N GLU A 468 11.79 -9.43 33.82
CA GLU A 468 13.20 -9.45 34.22
C GLU A 468 13.39 -10.17 35.56
N LYS A 469 12.57 -9.86 36.56
CA LYS A 469 12.57 -10.51 37.87
C LYS A 469 12.35 -12.02 37.76
N ARG A 470 11.37 -12.45 36.96
CA ARG A 470 11.06 -13.88 36.76
C ARG A 470 12.15 -14.61 35.96
N TYR A 471 12.72 -13.92 34.98
CA TYR A 471 13.87 -14.48 34.24
C TYR A 471 15.06 -14.72 35.15
N ILE A 472 15.41 -13.77 36.01
CA ILE A 472 16.47 -13.92 37.01
C ILE A 472 16.14 -15.04 38.00
N ASP A 473 14.91 -15.18 38.42
CA ASP A 473 14.47 -16.31 39.25
C ASP A 473 14.64 -17.66 38.54
N CYS A 474 14.39 -17.75 37.24
CA CYS A 474 14.69 -18.93 36.44
C CYS A 474 16.22 -19.20 36.35
N VAL A 475 17.02 -18.16 36.17
CA VAL A 475 18.48 -18.26 36.10
C VAL A 475 19.07 -18.81 37.40
N ASN A 476 18.48 -18.45 38.53
CA ASN A 476 18.97 -18.88 39.86
C ASN A 476 18.44 -20.29 40.28
N ASP A 477 17.49 -20.84 39.56
CA ASP A 477 16.93 -22.17 39.91
C ASP A 477 17.66 -23.30 39.20
N ALA A 478 18.41 -24.08 40.00
CA ALA A 478 19.20 -25.21 39.51
C ALA A 478 18.36 -26.39 38.97
N ARG A 479 17.07 -26.41 39.21
CA ARG A 479 16.14 -27.46 38.69
C ARG A 479 15.83 -27.27 37.22
N LEU A 480 15.95 -26.04 36.71
CA LEU A 480 15.72 -25.71 35.31
C LEU A 480 16.92 -26.09 34.44
N THR A 481 16.68 -26.85 33.39
CA THR A 481 17.71 -27.12 32.38
C THR A 481 17.85 -25.91 31.45
N ARG A 482 19.07 -25.46 31.22
CA ARG A 482 19.37 -24.29 30.42
C ARG A 482 20.50 -24.55 29.43
N ARG A 483 20.46 -23.82 28.35
CA ARG A 483 21.58 -23.65 27.42
C ARG A 483 22.09 -22.23 27.61
N THR A 484 23.38 -22.07 27.76
CA THR A 484 23.98 -20.74 27.99
C THR A 484 24.83 -20.35 26.81
N LEU A 485 24.63 -19.16 26.29
CA LEU A 485 25.43 -18.50 25.26
C LEU A 485 25.79 -17.10 25.74
N SER A 486 26.86 -16.52 25.19
CA SER A 486 27.06 -15.09 25.41
C SER A 486 26.03 -14.27 24.60
N VAL A 487 25.69 -13.09 25.09
CA VAL A 487 24.85 -12.13 24.31
C VAL A 487 25.50 -11.89 22.94
N LYS A 488 26.84 -11.81 22.89
CA LYS A 488 27.61 -11.64 21.64
C LYS A 488 27.37 -12.77 20.63
N ASP A 489 27.27 -14.03 21.09
CA ASP A 489 27.05 -15.15 20.19
C ASP A 489 25.64 -15.11 19.60
N ILE A 490 24.65 -14.75 20.40
CA ILE A 490 23.27 -14.58 19.93
C ILE A 490 23.19 -13.42 18.95
N VAL A 491 23.74 -12.26 19.28
CA VAL A 491 23.79 -11.09 18.38
C VAL A 491 24.49 -11.47 17.06
N ARG A 492 25.57 -12.21 17.10
CA ARG A 492 26.27 -12.67 15.89
C ARG A 492 25.37 -13.56 15.02
N LEU A 493 24.63 -14.48 15.61
CA LEU A 493 23.68 -15.34 14.88
C LEU A 493 22.56 -14.52 14.27
N VAL A 494 21.96 -13.58 15.01
CA VAL A 494 20.90 -12.69 14.53
C VAL A 494 21.39 -11.83 13.36
N LEU A 495 22.49 -11.11 13.54
CA LEU A 495 23.02 -10.21 12.51
C LEU A 495 23.49 -10.95 11.27
N ARG A 496 24.10 -12.13 11.45
CA ARG A 496 24.49 -12.98 10.32
C ARG A 496 23.26 -13.41 9.51
N SER A 497 22.23 -13.92 10.18
CA SER A 497 20.97 -14.30 9.51
C SER A 497 20.33 -13.09 8.81
N ALA A 498 20.31 -11.93 9.46
CA ALA A 498 19.75 -10.70 8.90
C ALA A 498 20.50 -10.25 7.63
N VAL A 499 21.82 -10.31 7.61
CA VAL A 499 22.61 -9.96 6.42
C VAL A 499 22.46 -11.00 5.30
N GLU A 500 22.40 -12.30 5.63
CA GLU A 500 22.28 -13.39 4.64
C GLU A 500 20.87 -13.54 4.06
N THR A 501 19.82 -13.24 4.84
CA THR A 501 18.43 -13.59 4.46
C THR A 501 17.43 -12.45 4.58
N GLY A 502 17.85 -11.30 5.08
CA GLY A 502 16.95 -10.19 5.43
C GLY A 502 16.20 -10.39 6.76
N THR A 503 16.25 -11.59 7.34
CA THR A 503 15.54 -11.97 8.58
C THR A 503 16.55 -12.47 9.63
N PRO A 504 16.22 -12.50 10.94
CA PRO A 504 14.89 -12.40 11.53
C PRO A 504 14.39 -10.96 11.65
N PHE A 505 13.06 -10.81 11.66
CA PHE A 505 12.43 -9.57 12.08
C PHE A 505 12.62 -9.37 13.59
N THR A 506 12.57 -8.12 14.03
CA THR A 506 12.68 -7.78 15.45
C THR A 506 11.34 -7.33 16.01
N PHE A 507 11.01 -7.84 17.19
CA PHE A 507 9.82 -7.44 17.95
C PHE A 507 10.25 -7.10 19.38
N ASN A 508 10.22 -5.81 19.75
CA ASN A 508 10.59 -5.32 21.07
C ASN A 508 9.39 -5.44 22.01
N ARG A 509 9.29 -6.58 22.69
CA ARG A 509 8.12 -6.98 23.49
C ARG A 509 7.75 -5.95 24.55
N ASP A 510 8.72 -5.41 25.26
CA ASP A 510 8.46 -4.48 26.37
C ASP A 510 7.93 -3.14 25.85
N HIS A 511 8.48 -2.60 24.76
CA HIS A 511 7.96 -1.39 24.13
C HIS A 511 6.52 -1.57 23.64
N VAL A 512 6.24 -2.71 23.03
CA VAL A 512 4.90 -3.03 22.52
C VAL A 512 3.89 -3.09 23.65
N ASN A 513 4.19 -3.84 24.72
CA ASN A 513 3.22 -4.07 25.81
C ASN A 513 3.10 -2.86 26.76
N LYS A 514 4.17 -2.10 27.01
CA LYS A 514 4.10 -0.83 27.77
C LYS A 514 3.18 0.20 27.10
N ALA A 515 3.18 0.24 25.76
CA ALA A 515 2.37 1.15 24.98
C ALA A 515 0.98 0.60 24.59
N ASN A 516 0.67 -0.64 24.98
CA ASN A 516 -0.59 -1.31 24.64
C ASN A 516 -1.79 -0.64 25.33
N PRO A 517 -2.73 -0.04 24.59
CA PRO A 517 -3.90 0.62 25.20
C PRO A 517 -4.90 -0.36 25.81
N ASN A 518 -4.77 -1.66 25.55
CA ASN A 518 -5.66 -2.71 26.02
C ASN A 518 -4.95 -3.72 26.96
N GLY A 519 -3.88 -3.34 27.61
CA GLY A 519 -3.08 -4.20 28.51
C GLY A 519 -3.88 -4.82 29.66
N HIS A 520 -5.03 -4.21 30.05
CA HIS A 520 -5.95 -4.74 31.08
C HIS A 520 -6.67 -6.04 30.66
N LYS A 521 -6.67 -6.40 29.36
CA LYS A 521 -7.35 -7.59 28.84
C LYS A 521 -6.42 -8.69 28.37
N GLY A 522 -5.18 -8.37 28.03
CA GLY A 522 -4.30 -9.38 27.50
C GLY A 522 -2.92 -8.84 27.15
N MET A 523 -2.15 -9.71 26.57
CA MET A 523 -0.77 -9.47 26.18
C MET A 523 -0.61 -9.55 24.67
N ILE A 524 0.40 -8.87 24.17
CA ILE A 524 0.84 -8.92 22.79
C ILE A 524 2.13 -9.73 22.74
N TYR A 525 2.06 -10.96 22.21
CA TYR A 525 3.22 -11.86 22.16
C TYR A 525 4.08 -11.63 20.93
N CYS A 526 3.45 -11.33 19.79
CA CYS A 526 4.14 -11.16 18.51
C CYS A 526 3.37 -10.22 17.58
N SER A 527 3.83 -10.10 16.35
CA SER A 527 3.20 -9.33 15.27
C SER A 527 2.73 -10.22 14.12
N ASN A 528 2.17 -9.61 13.08
CA ASN A 528 1.79 -10.26 11.83
C ASN A 528 3.00 -10.55 10.93
N LEU A 529 2.70 -10.93 9.68
CA LEU A 529 3.71 -11.20 8.66
C LEU A 529 4.65 -10.01 8.40
N CYS A 530 4.10 -8.79 8.37
CA CYS A 530 4.85 -7.58 8.00
C CYS A 530 5.24 -6.71 9.21
N THR A 531 5.06 -7.17 10.42
CA THR A 531 5.48 -6.58 11.71
C THR A 531 4.80 -5.29 12.14
N GLU A 532 3.76 -4.82 11.45
CA GLU A 532 3.07 -3.57 11.80
C GLU A 532 1.92 -3.75 12.80
N ILE A 533 1.36 -4.96 12.96
CA ILE A 533 0.22 -5.21 13.83
C ILE A 533 0.66 -5.61 15.22
N ALA A 534 0.14 -4.92 16.21
CA ALA A 534 0.39 -5.20 17.62
C ALA A 534 -0.93 -5.11 18.41
N GLN A 535 -1.58 -6.25 18.62
CA GLN A 535 -2.89 -6.38 19.26
C GLN A 535 -2.89 -7.53 20.26
N ASN A 536 -3.75 -7.44 21.28
CA ASN A 536 -3.93 -8.52 22.25
C ASN A 536 -4.24 -9.84 21.55
N MET A 537 -3.59 -10.90 22.01
CA MET A 537 -3.72 -12.23 21.46
C MET A 537 -3.69 -13.29 22.55
N SER A 538 -4.38 -14.39 22.32
CA SER A 538 -4.41 -15.53 23.24
C SER A 538 -4.74 -16.81 22.49
N GLU A 539 -4.41 -17.94 23.12
CA GLU A 539 -4.61 -19.26 22.54
C GLU A 539 -6.09 -19.60 22.35
N ILE A 540 -6.40 -20.36 21.32
CA ILE A 540 -7.67 -21.08 21.18
C ILE A 540 -7.59 -22.32 22.04
N GLU A 541 -8.49 -22.45 23.01
CA GLU A 541 -8.53 -23.56 23.97
C GLU A 541 -9.51 -24.65 23.52
N SER A 542 -9.07 -25.90 23.42
CA SER A 542 -9.97 -27.05 23.22
C SER A 542 -10.72 -27.35 24.53
N VAL A 543 -12.04 -27.42 24.46
CA VAL A 543 -12.90 -27.61 25.65
C VAL A 543 -13.37 -29.05 25.75
N SER A 544 -14.02 -29.58 24.71
CA SER A 544 -14.57 -30.93 24.70
C SER A 544 -14.67 -31.50 23.29
N THR A 545 -14.70 -32.83 23.21
CA THR A 545 -15.11 -33.55 22.00
C THR A 545 -16.23 -34.48 22.42
N GLU A 546 -17.41 -34.30 21.87
CA GLU A 546 -18.63 -35.05 22.23
C GLU A 546 -19.18 -35.76 21.00
N VAL A 547 -19.72 -36.94 21.23
CA VAL A 547 -20.49 -37.68 20.23
C VAL A 547 -21.96 -37.41 20.53
N LYS A 548 -22.67 -36.86 19.55
CA LYS A 548 -24.11 -36.54 19.66
C LYS A 548 -24.89 -37.17 18.53
N THR A 549 -26.19 -37.31 18.73
CA THR A 549 -27.11 -37.65 17.65
C THR A 549 -27.79 -36.38 17.14
N ASP A 550 -27.70 -36.15 15.84
CA ASP A 550 -28.31 -35.02 15.15
C ASP A 550 -29.06 -35.55 13.92
N ASP A 551 -30.34 -35.19 13.78
CA ASP A 551 -31.23 -35.66 12.71
C ASP A 551 -31.21 -37.21 12.48
N GLY A 552 -30.98 -37.97 13.55
CA GLY A 552 -30.94 -39.45 13.50
C GLY A 552 -29.56 -40.02 13.12
N ASP A 553 -28.56 -39.15 12.87
CA ASP A 553 -27.18 -39.52 12.56
C ASP A 553 -26.24 -39.28 13.75
N THR A 554 -25.09 -39.96 13.76
CA THR A 554 -24.09 -39.78 14.80
C THR A 554 -23.07 -38.71 14.34
N VAL A 555 -23.01 -37.61 15.08
CA VAL A 555 -22.07 -36.49 14.80
C VAL A 555 -21.05 -36.34 15.92
N VAL A 556 -19.82 -35.90 15.54
CA VAL A 556 -18.76 -35.55 16.49
C VAL A 556 -18.68 -34.02 16.59
N VAL A 557 -18.97 -33.47 17.75
CA VAL A 557 -18.91 -32.03 18.03
C VAL A 557 -17.62 -31.72 18.79
N ARG A 558 -16.81 -30.85 18.25
CA ARG A 558 -15.63 -30.30 18.93
C ARG A 558 -15.91 -28.88 19.38
N ALA A 559 -15.82 -28.63 20.66
CA ALA A 559 -16.01 -27.31 21.26
C ALA A 559 -14.66 -26.68 21.59
N SER A 560 -14.51 -25.39 21.28
CA SER A 560 -13.33 -24.59 21.64
C SER A 560 -13.73 -23.21 22.13
N LYS A 561 -12.93 -22.65 23.04
CA LYS A 561 -12.99 -21.24 23.38
C LYS A 561 -12.15 -20.47 22.37
N PRO A 562 -12.66 -19.38 21.78
CA PRO A 562 -12.01 -18.75 20.64
C PRO A 562 -10.67 -18.06 20.95
N GLY A 563 -10.36 -17.74 22.19
CA GLY A 563 -9.22 -16.87 22.49
C GLY A 563 -9.33 -15.51 21.80
N ASP A 564 -8.18 -14.92 21.50
CA ASP A 564 -8.05 -13.71 20.70
C ASP A 564 -7.17 -14.00 19.46
N PHE A 565 -7.84 -14.44 18.39
CA PHE A 565 -7.24 -14.67 17.08
C PHE A 565 -7.27 -13.36 16.30
N VAL A 566 -6.13 -12.71 16.16
CA VAL A 566 -6.02 -11.34 15.66
C VAL A 566 -6.35 -11.22 14.17
N VAL A 567 -7.03 -10.15 13.82
CA VAL A 567 -7.34 -9.75 12.44
C VAL A 567 -6.94 -8.30 12.22
N CYS A 568 -6.45 -8.02 11.02
CA CYS A 568 -5.97 -6.71 10.63
C CYS A 568 -6.82 -6.15 9.48
N ASN A 569 -7.37 -4.94 9.66
CA ASN A 569 -8.12 -4.18 8.66
C ASN A 569 -7.31 -2.94 8.30
N LEU A 570 -6.68 -2.95 7.13
CA LEU A 570 -5.68 -1.97 6.73
C LEU A 570 -6.16 -1.01 5.63
N ALA A 571 -5.69 0.22 5.75
CA ALA A 571 -5.67 1.22 4.68
C ALA A 571 -4.44 2.12 4.86
N SER A 572 -4.05 2.81 3.81
CA SER A 572 -2.91 3.72 3.83
C SER A 572 -3.24 5.05 3.18
N LEU A 573 -2.91 6.14 3.88
CA LEU A 573 -2.96 7.51 3.38
C LEU A 573 -1.80 7.74 2.42
N SER A 574 -2.05 8.26 1.23
CA SER A 574 -1.01 8.59 0.25
C SER A 574 -0.45 9.99 0.51
N LEU A 575 0.54 10.11 1.40
CA LEU A 575 1.05 11.40 1.88
C LEU A 575 1.55 12.34 0.77
N GLY A 576 2.02 11.80 -0.35
CA GLY A 576 2.43 12.60 -1.50
C GLY A 576 1.26 13.30 -2.21
N HIS A 577 0.06 12.74 -2.14
CA HIS A 577 -1.14 13.25 -2.79
C HIS A 577 -2.03 14.07 -1.86
N LEU A 578 -1.76 14.07 -0.56
CA LEU A 578 -2.56 14.77 0.44
C LEU A 578 -2.06 16.19 0.70
N PRO A 579 -2.98 17.15 0.91
CA PRO A 579 -2.64 18.52 1.28
C PRO A 579 -2.27 18.61 2.78
N LEU A 580 -1.09 18.11 3.14
CA LEU A 580 -0.63 17.97 4.54
C LEU A 580 -0.53 19.33 5.29
N GLU A 581 -0.51 20.44 4.57
CA GLU A 581 -0.55 21.80 5.10
C GLU A 581 -1.97 22.24 5.51
N ASN A 582 -2.99 21.59 4.93
CA ASN A 582 -4.40 21.86 5.24
C ASN A 582 -4.91 20.78 6.23
N GLU A 583 -4.76 21.08 7.51
CA GLU A 583 -5.15 20.17 8.58
C GLU A 583 -6.63 19.76 8.52
N SER A 584 -7.53 20.65 8.09
CA SER A 584 -8.95 20.35 7.97
C SER A 584 -9.23 19.29 6.89
N GLU A 585 -8.61 19.40 5.72
CA GLU A 585 -8.77 18.41 4.63
C GLU A 585 -8.15 17.07 5.02
N LEU A 586 -6.94 17.09 5.59
CA LEU A 586 -6.31 15.86 6.09
C LEU A 586 -7.19 15.17 7.14
N THR A 587 -7.76 15.92 8.06
CA THR A 587 -8.66 15.39 9.10
C THR A 587 -9.92 14.78 8.48
N ASP A 588 -10.53 15.40 7.46
CA ASP A 588 -11.73 14.84 6.79
C ASP A 588 -11.43 13.53 6.06
N VAL A 589 -10.27 13.42 5.40
CA VAL A 589 -9.81 12.17 4.78
C VAL A 589 -9.59 11.09 5.84
N VAL A 590 -8.89 11.40 6.94
CA VAL A 590 -8.67 10.44 8.04
C VAL A 590 -9.98 9.97 8.64
N ARG A 591 -10.94 10.87 8.92
CA ARG A 591 -12.27 10.53 9.43
C ARG A 591 -13.02 9.60 8.47
N THR A 592 -12.94 9.89 7.19
CA THR A 592 -13.60 9.09 6.15
C THR A 592 -13.03 7.68 6.10
N VAL A 593 -11.70 7.52 6.11
CA VAL A 593 -11.07 6.19 6.04
C VAL A 593 -11.23 5.39 7.33
N VAL A 594 -11.20 6.03 8.51
CA VAL A 594 -11.49 5.35 9.79
C VAL A 594 -12.90 4.76 9.78
N ARG A 595 -13.89 5.49 9.28
CA ARG A 595 -15.25 4.99 9.13
C ARG A 595 -15.33 3.84 8.14
N ALA A 596 -14.65 3.95 6.99
CA ALA A 596 -14.57 2.86 6.00
C ALA A 596 -14.00 1.57 6.61
N LEU A 597 -12.91 1.69 7.38
CA LEU A 597 -12.27 0.55 8.05
C LEU A 597 -13.14 -0.06 9.17
N ASP A 598 -13.87 0.78 9.94
CA ASP A 598 -14.85 0.25 10.92
C ASP A 598 -15.96 -0.53 10.22
N ASN A 599 -16.44 -0.06 9.07
CA ASN A 599 -17.44 -0.76 8.28
C ASN A 599 -16.93 -2.10 7.74
N VAL A 600 -15.65 -2.18 7.33
CA VAL A 600 -15.02 -3.45 6.88
C VAL A 600 -15.23 -4.56 7.89
N ILE A 601 -15.15 -4.28 9.19
CA ILE A 601 -15.28 -5.27 10.26
C ILE A 601 -16.64 -5.99 10.22
N ASP A 602 -17.69 -5.26 9.92
CA ASP A 602 -19.06 -5.78 9.93
C ASP A 602 -19.48 -6.44 8.61
N ILE A 603 -18.87 -6.02 7.49
CA ILE A 603 -19.22 -6.51 6.14
C ILE A 603 -18.26 -7.58 5.60
N ASN A 604 -17.20 -7.91 6.35
CA ASN A 604 -16.18 -8.86 5.95
C ASN A 604 -16.68 -10.30 5.99
N PHE A 605 -16.34 -11.10 5.00
CA PHE A 605 -16.41 -12.55 5.08
C PHE A 605 -15.21 -13.08 5.86
N TYR A 606 -15.46 -13.83 6.91
CA TYR A 606 -14.39 -14.40 7.75
C TYR A 606 -14.24 -15.89 7.47
N PRO A 607 -13.06 -16.37 6.99
CA PRO A 607 -12.82 -17.79 6.79
C PRO A 607 -12.84 -18.61 8.09
N LEU A 608 -12.60 -17.94 9.22
CA LEU A 608 -12.54 -18.54 10.55
C LEU A 608 -13.47 -17.82 11.53
N PRO A 609 -14.34 -18.52 12.27
CA PRO A 609 -15.19 -17.91 13.28
C PRO A 609 -14.40 -17.22 14.40
N TYR A 610 -13.22 -17.74 14.75
CA TYR A 610 -12.31 -17.14 15.74
C TYR A 610 -11.92 -15.70 15.36
N ALA A 611 -11.58 -15.51 14.09
CA ALA A 611 -11.23 -14.23 13.53
C ALA A 611 -12.40 -13.22 13.62
N LYS A 612 -13.61 -13.64 13.26
CA LYS A 612 -14.83 -12.83 13.38
C LYS A 612 -15.07 -12.36 14.81
N ILE A 613 -15.00 -13.29 15.76
CA ILE A 613 -15.26 -13.03 17.16
C ILE A 613 -14.26 -12.00 17.71
N THR A 614 -12.98 -12.19 17.46
CA THR A 614 -11.93 -11.28 17.94
C THR A 614 -12.07 -9.90 17.29
N ASN A 615 -12.27 -9.86 15.96
CA ASN A 615 -12.41 -8.60 15.24
C ASN A 615 -13.63 -7.79 15.73
N GLN A 616 -14.75 -8.45 16.02
CA GLN A 616 -15.93 -7.78 16.59
C GLN A 616 -15.74 -7.32 18.04
N ARG A 617 -14.90 -8.01 18.83
CA ARG A 617 -14.62 -7.64 20.24
C ARG A 617 -13.77 -6.38 20.34
N TYR A 618 -12.70 -6.30 19.56
CA TYR A 618 -11.73 -5.21 19.58
C TYR A 618 -11.98 -4.14 18.53
N ARG A 619 -12.60 -4.48 17.42
CA ARG A 619 -12.83 -3.59 16.28
C ARG A 619 -11.55 -2.86 15.85
N SER A 620 -10.47 -3.64 15.71
CA SER A 620 -9.13 -3.10 15.47
C SER A 620 -8.97 -2.61 14.03
N LEU A 621 -8.35 -1.45 13.88
CA LEU A 621 -7.95 -0.86 12.61
C LEU A 621 -6.44 -0.81 12.50
N GLY A 622 -5.95 -0.66 11.29
CA GLY A 622 -4.55 -0.40 10.99
C GLY A 622 -4.43 0.65 9.89
N LEU A 623 -4.72 1.91 10.23
CA LEU A 623 -4.49 3.02 9.31
C LEU A 623 -3.01 3.37 9.29
N GLY A 624 -2.41 3.27 8.11
CA GLY A 624 -1.03 3.59 7.87
C GLY A 624 -0.85 4.68 6.82
N VAL A 625 0.35 4.75 6.28
CA VAL A 625 0.73 5.72 5.24
C VAL A 625 1.55 5.05 4.14
N SER A 626 1.46 5.61 2.94
CA SER A 626 2.39 5.45 1.83
C SER A 626 2.84 6.82 1.35
N GLY A 627 3.81 6.88 0.44
CA GLY A 627 4.21 8.16 -0.12
C GLY A 627 5.02 9.06 0.82
N TYR A 628 5.67 8.47 1.81
CA TYR A 628 6.43 9.24 2.79
C TYR A 628 7.60 10.00 2.17
N HIS A 629 8.47 9.31 1.41
CA HIS A 629 9.57 9.97 0.69
C HIS A 629 9.08 10.90 -0.41
N HIS A 630 7.96 10.55 -1.07
CA HIS A 630 7.29 11.43 -2.03
C HIS A 630 6.87 12.74 -1.37
N ALA A 631 6.21 12.69 -0.21
CA ALA A 631 5.80 13.88 0.53
C ALA A 631 6.97 14.80 0.92
N LEU A 632 8.10 14.21 1.33
CA LEU A 632 9.34 14.96 1.61
C LEU A 632 9.90 15.62 0.34
N ALA A 633 9.95 14.85 -0.76
CA ALA A 633 10.54 15.31 -2.00
C ALA A 633 9.81 16.51 -2.61
N VAL A 634 8.49 16.47 -2.70
CA VAL A 634 7.68 17.59 -3.25
C VAL A 634 7.77 18.85 -2.40
N ARG A 635 8.10 18.70 -1.11
CA ARG A 635 8.31 19.81 -0.15
C ARG A 635 9.76 20.27 -0.06
N GLY A 636 10.68 19.59 -0.74
CA GLY A 636 12.11 19.91 -0.69
C GLY A 636 12.79 19.54 0.63
N ILE A 637 12.17 18.72 1.47
CA ILE A 637 12.68 18.30 2.78
C ILE A 637 13.67 17.14 2.59
N LYS A 638 14.91 17.34 3.01
CA LYS A 638 15.95 16.31 2.92
C LYS A 638 15.77 15.26 4.01
N TRP A 639 15.97 13.98 3.66
CA TRP A 639 15.86 12.87 4.59
C TRP A 639 16.74 13.02 5.84
N GLU A 640 17.98 13.44 5.66
CA GLU A 640 18.97 13.63 6.72
C GLU A 640 18.92 15.06 7.25
N SER A 641 17.82 15.46 7.88
CA SER A 641 17.65 16.80 8.41
C SER A 641 16.74 16.82 9.65
N GLN A 642 16.91 17.85 10.49
CA GLN A 642 15.99 18.09 11.61
C GLN A 642 14.60 18.46 11.11
N GLU A 643 14.49 19.19 10.02
CA GLU A 643 13.23 19.54 9.37
C GLU A 643 12.38 18.29 9.05
N HIS A 644 13.04 17.20 8.62
CA HIS A 644 12.38 15.91 8.41
C HIS A 644 11.78 15.37 9.71
N LEU A 645 12.52 15.40 10.82
CA LEU A 645 12.01 14.92 12.10
C LEU A 645 10.84 15.77 12.63
N ASP A 646 10.92 17.09 12.46
CA ASP A 646 9.85 18.01 12.86
C ASP A 646 8.60 17.83 11.98
N PHE A 647 8.80 17.65 10.67
CA PHE A 647 7.70 17.36 9.74
C PHE A 647 6.97 16.09 10.09
N VAL A 648 7.70 15.00 10.35
CA VAL A 648 7.09 13.71 10.66
C VAL A 648 6.34 13.72 11.98
N ASP A 649 6.87 14.39 13.01
CA ASP A 649 6.21 14.53 14.30
C ASP A 649 4.84 15.21 14.14
N LYS A 650 4.82 16.35 13.44
CA LYS A 650 3.60 17.11 13.18
C LYS A 650 2.55 16.32 12.37
N VAL A 651 2.98 15.69 11.27
CA VAL A 651 2.04 14.97 10.39
C VAL A 651 1.41 13.78 11.10
N PHE A 652 2.22 12.97 11.80
CA PHE A 652 1.70 11.78 12.50
C PHE A 652 0.90 12.15 13.75
N GLU A 653 1.22 13.25 14.44
CA GLU A 653 0.38 13.78 15.51
C GLU A 653 -1.01 14.17 14.99
N THR A 654 -1.09 14.89 13.88
CA THR A 654 -2.35 15.28 13.24
C THR A 654 -3.17 14.05 12.83
N ILE A 655 -2.54 13.07 12.19
CA ILE A 655 -3.22 11.82 11.77
C ILE A 655 -3.76 11.07 12.99
N ASN A 656 -2.94 10.93 14.06
CA ASN A 656 -3.38 10.23 15.27
C ASN A 656 -4.53 10.95 15.94
N ARG A 657 -4.45 12.27 16.09
CA ARG A 657 -5.53 13.07 16.71
C ARG A 657 -6.83 12.93 15.91
N ALA A 658 -6.77 13.04 14.59
CA ALA A 658 -7.94 12.86 13.71
C ALA A 658 -8.53 11.45 13.80
N ALA A 659 -7.69 10.41 13.88
CA ALA A 659 -8.13 9.03 13.98
C ALA A 659 -8.81 8.74 15.34
N VAL A 660 -8.23 9.22 16.43
CA VAL A 660 -8.83 9.11 17.78
C VAL A 660 -10.18 9.81 17.84
N GLU A 661 -10.25 11.04 17.32
CA GLU A 661 -11.49 11.81 17.28
C GLU A 661 -12.56 11.10 16.43
N ALA A 662 -12.20 10.61 15.25
CA ALA A 662 -13.11 9.88 14.37
C ALA A 662 -13.66 8.62 15.05
N SER A 663 -12.81 7.83 15.71
CA SER A 663 -13.24 6.63 16.43
C SER A 663 -14.16 6.95 17.59
N SER A 664 -13.90 8.05 18.31
CA SER A 664 -14.78 8.51 19.39
C SER A 664 -16.15 8.98 18.86
N ASP A 665 -16.18 9.71 17.74
CA ASP A 665 -17.43 10.14 17.10
C ASP A 665 -18.27 8.94 16.60
N ILE A 666 -17.62 7.90 16.06
CA ILE A 666 -18.30 6.66 15.68
C ILE A 666 -18.81 5.92 16.93
N ALA A 667 -18.06 5.93 18.03
CA ALA A 667 -18.49 5.31 19.28
C ALA A 667 -19.77 5.96 19.83
N LYS A 668 -19.90 7.28 19.73
CA LYS A 668 -21.14 7.99 20.07
C LYS A 668 -22.35 7.52 19.26
N GLN A 669 -22.15 7.16 17.99
CA GLN A 669 -23.22 6.73 17.07
C GLN A 669 -23.52 5.22 17.18
N LYS A 670 -22.48 4.38 17.26
CA LYS A 670 -22.56 2.92 17.11
C LYS A 670 -22.15 2.15 18.38
N GLY A 671 -21.77 2.84 19.46
CA GLY A 671 -21.27 2.25 20.71
C GLY A 671 -19.77 1.94 20.67
N SER A 672 -19.17 1.82 21.85
CA SER A 672 -17.76 1.50 22.05
C SER A 672 -17.45 0.02 21.73
N TYR A 673 -16.18 -0.29 21.48
CA TYR A 673 -15.73 -1.68 21.42
C TYR A 673 -15.89 -2.36 22.80
N LYS A 674 -15.95 -3.70 22.80
CA LYS A 674 -16.36 -4.50 23.97
C LYS A 674 -15.50 -4.25 25.23
N TYR A 675 -14.22 -4.00 25.07
CA TYR A 675 -13.26 -3.91 26.19
C TYR A 675 -12.77 -2.49 26.45
N PHE A 676 -13.60 -1.49 26.12
CA PHE A 676 -13.26 -0.08 26.36
C PHE A 676 -13.07 0.24 27.84
N GLU A 677 -13.91 -0.33 28.70
CA GLU A 677 -13.80 -0.12 30.15
C GLU A 677 -12.50 -0.70 30.72
N GLY A 678 -11.74 0.12 31.44
CA GLY A 678 -10.43 -0.22 32.00
C GLY A 678 -9.27 -0.08 31.01
N SER A 679 -9.52 0.28 29.76
CA SER A 679 -8.47 0.55 28.78
C SER A 679 -7.74 1.85 29.05
N ASP A 680 -6.52 2.00 28.49
CA ASP A 680 -5.79 3.26 28.54
C ASP A 680 -6.54 4.42 27.86
N TRP A 681 -7.45 4.10 26.94
CA TRP A 681 -8.36 5.07 26.34
C TRP A 681 -9.32 5.68 27.37
N GLN A 682 -9.97 4.85 28.18
CA GLN A 682 -10.92 5.29 29.19
C GLN A 682 -10.22 5.99 30.37
N THR A 683 -9.09 5.43 30.82
CA THR A 683 -8.35 5.97 31.96
C THR A 683 -7.59 7.27 31.65
N GLY A 684 -7.33 7.51 30.35
CA GLY A 684 -6.50 8.62 29.88
C GLY A 684 -5.00 8.31 29.81
N GLU A 685 -4.57 7.13 30.23
CA GLU A 685 -3.17 6.70 30.19
C GLU A 685 -2.58 6.70 28.76
N TYR A 686 -3.41 6.46 27.75
CA TYR A 686 -2.99 6.57 26.35
C TYR A 686 -2.34 7.92 26.04
N PHE A 687 -2.97 9.00 26.51
CA PHE A 687 -2.51 10.38 26.27
C PHE A 687 -1.30 10.72 27.13
N THR A 688 -1.34 10.32 28.39
CA THR A 688 -0.25 10.55 29.37
C THR A 688 1.05 9.88 28.95
N LYS A 689 1.00 8.59 28.57
CA LYS A 689 2.17 7.80 28.13
C LYS A 689 2.84 8.40 26.89
N ARG A 690 2.10 9.14 26.07
CA ARG A 690 2.61 9.80 24.85
C ARG A 690 2.98 11.26 25.05
N GLY A 691 2.76 11.80 26.25
CA GLY A 691 3.07 13.20 26.55
C GLY A 691 2.16 14.20 25.83
N TYR A 692 0.91 13.83 25.56
CA TYR A 692 -0.09 14.70 24.93
C TYR A 692 -0.73 15.63 25.96
N THR A 693 -0.23 16.85 26.04
CA THR A 693 -0.60 17.83 27.09
C THR A 693 -1.22 19.12 26.53
N SER A 694 -1.30 19.26 25.21
CA SER A 694 -1.91 20.47 24.62
C SER A 694 -3.40 20.57 24.95
N PRO A 695 -4.00 21.78 24.87
CA PRO A 695 -5.43 21.97 25.10
C PRO A 695 -6.32 21.09 24.22
N GLU A 696 -5.94 20.91 22.95
CA GLU A 696 -6.65 20.07 21.97
C GLU A 696 -6.65 18.60 22.41
N TRP A 697 -5.49 18.08 22.82
CA TRP A 697 -5.38 16.71 23.32
C TRP A 697 -6.12 16.51 24.66
N THR A 698 -6.09 17.51 25.53
CA THR A 698 -6.83 17.46 26.80
C THR A 698 -8.34 17.42 26.56
N ALA A 699 -8.83 18.23 25.62
CA ALA A 699 -10.24 18.22 25.23
C ALA A 699 -10.64 16.89 24.57
N LEU A 700 -9.78 16.33 23.71
CA LEU A 700 -10.02 15.05 23.07
C LEU A 700 -10.02 13.89 24.10
N ALA A 701 -9.11 13.89 25.06
CA ALA A 701 -9.10 12.90 26.15
C ALA A 701 -10.40 12.93 26.97
N ALA A 702 -10.91 14.12 27.28
CA ALA A 702 -12.22 14.28 27.96
C ALA A 702 -13.37 13.74 27.08
N LYS A 703 -13.37 14.06 25.77
CA LYS A 703 -14.34 13.56 24.79
C LYS A 703 -14.32 12.02 24.70
N VAL A 704 -13.14 11.42 24.63
CA VAL A 704 -12.98 9.95 24.60
C VAL A 704 -13.50 9.29 25.87
N LYS A 705 -13.23 9.89 27.01
CA LYS A 705 -13.75 9.37 28.31
C LYS A 705 -15.27 9.41 28.39
N GLU A 706 -15.90 10.45 27.83
CA GLU A 706 -17.35 10.61 27.82
C GLU A 706 -18.05 9.75 26.76
N GLN A 707 -17.54 9.77 25.51
CA GLN A 707 -18.21 9.16 24.36
C GLN A 707 -17.75 7.71 24.09
N GLY A 708 -16.55 7.34 24.57
CA GLY A 708 -15.91 6.07 24.30
C GLY A 708 -15.04 6.06 23.06
N MET A 709 -14.54 4.87 22.74
CA MET A 709 -13.81 4.55 21.50
C MET A 709 -14.50 3.42 20.75
N ARG A 710 -14.71 3.58 19.47
CA ARG A 710 -15.27 2.52 18.63
C ARG A 710 -14.27 1.39 18.38
N ASN A 711 -12.99 1.74 18.27
CA ASN A 711 -11.91 0.87 17.85
C ASN A 711 -10.84 0.77 18.94
N ALA A 712 -10.40 -0.44 19.26
CA ALA A 712 -9.40 -0.69 20.30
C ALA A 712 -7.98 -0.29 19.88
N TYR A 713 -7.71 -0.35 18.56
CA TYR A 713 -6.43 0.01 17.93
C TYR A 713 -6.71 0.77 16.63
N LEU A 714 -5.87 1.74 16.28
CA LEU A 714 -6.10 2.66 15.18
C LEU A 714 -5.02 2.66 14.11
N LEU A 715 -3.74 2.86 14.49
CA LEU A 715 -2.66 3.12 13.56
C LEU A 715 -1.65 1.97 13.47
N ALA A 716 -1.31 1.60 12.24
CA ALA A 716 -0.27 0.62 11.94
C ALA A 716 0.31 0.92 10.55
N ILE A 717 1.64 0.92 10.40
CA ILE A 717 2.28 1.27 9.15
C ILE A 717 2.70 0.02 8.39
N ALA A 718 1.90 -0.35 7.40
CA ALA A 718 2.16 -1.45 6.49
C ALA A 718 3.21 -1.11 5.42
N PRO A 719 3.87 -2.11 4.77
CA PRO A 719 4.89 -1.86 3.75
C PRO A 719 4.36 -1.23 2.47
N THR A 720 3.11 -1.48 2.11
CA THR A 720 2.39 -0.97 0.92
C THR A 720 3.08 -1.19 -0.44
N SER A 721 3.91 -2.22 -0.60
CA SER A 721 4.72 -2.44 -1.81
C SER A 721 3.90 -2.53 -3.10
N SER A 722 2.67 -3.07 -3.08
CA SER A 722 1.78 -3.10 -4.26
C SER A 722 0.84 -1.90 -4.32
N THR A 723 0.26 -1.50 -3.19
CA THR A 723 -0.75 -0.44 -3.17
C THR A 723 -0.15 0.94 -3.42
N SER A 724 1.10 1.17 -3.04
CA SER A 724 1.83 2.39 -3.41
C SER A 724 2.07 2.52 -4.92
N ILE A 725 2.26 1.40 -5.63
CA ILE A 725 2.38 1.40 -7.10
C ILE A 725 1.06 1.85 -7.74
N ILE A 726 -0.08 1.37 -7.20
CA ILE A 726 -1.42 1.81 -7.66
C ILE A 726 -1.59 3.31 -7.46
N ALA A 727 -1.18 3.81 -6.29
CA ALA A 727 -1.26 5.24 -5.98
C ALA A 727 -0.20 6.09 -6.70
N GLY A 728 0.75 5.50 -7.43
CA GLY A 728 1.84 6.25 -8.08
C GLY A 728 2.73 7.00 -7.06
N THR A 729 2.99 6.38 -5.90
CA THR A 729 3.74 6.99 -4.80
C THR A 729 4.81 6.05 -4.23
N THR A 730 5.58 6.49 -3.23
CA THR A 730 6.60 5.66 -2.59
C THR A 730 6.00 4.68 -1.57
N ALA A 731 6.64 3.53 -1.37
CA ALA A 731 6.16 2.49 -0.48
C ALA A 731 6.30 2.88 0.99
N GLY A 732 5.24 2.75 1.78
CA GLY A 732 5.20 2.95 3.22
C GLY A 732 5.93 4.20 3.68
N THR A 733 6.85 4.00 4.63
CA THR A 733 7.75 5.04 5.14
C THR A 733 9.19 4.85 4.66
N ASP A 734 9.40 4.03 3.65
CA ASP A 734 10.73 3.74 3.12
C ASP A 734 11.24 4.83 2.16
N PRO A 735 12.55 5.06 2.11
CA PRO A 735 13.17 5.84 1.06
C PRO A 735 13.18 5.06 -0.27
N VAL A 736 13.22 5.76 -1.39
CA VAL A 736 13.37 5.13 -2.71
C VAL A 736 14.71 4.39 -2.81
N MET A 737 14.71 3.22 -3.41
CA MET A 737 15.98 2.51 -3.68
C MET A 737 16.80 3.24 -4.75
N GLN A 738 16.13 3.70 -5.82
CA GLN A 738 16.72 4.49 -6.90
C GLN A 738 15.68 5.49 -7.43
N ARG A 739 16.13 6.57 -8.06
CA ARG A 739 15.26 7.56 -8.71
C ARG A 739 14.60 7.04 -9.97
N PHE A 740 15.35 6.20 -10.67
CA PHE A 740 14.94 5.52 -11.89
C PHE A 740 15.64 4.15 -11.96
N PHE A 741 14.92 3.10 -12.32
CA PHE A 741 15.48 1.79 -12.61
C PHE A 741 14.55 1.00 -13.54
N LEU A 742 15.10 0.01 -14.18
CA LEU A 742 14.34 -0.94 -15.01
C LEU A 742 14.11 -2.21 -14.20
N GLU A 743 12.85 -2.53 -13.92
CA GLU A 743 12.44 -3.77 -13.24
C GLU A 743 12.15 -4.84 -14.28
N GLU A 744 12.83 -5.98 -14.20
CA GLU A 744 12.50 -7.12 -15.04
C GLU A 744 11.32 -7.89 -14.42
N LYS A 745 10.23 -8.00 -15.19
CA LYS A 745 9.03 -8.72 -14.76
C LYS A 745 8.48 -9.59 -15.89
N LYS A 746 8.54 -10.90 -15.71
CA LYS A 746 8.08 -11.89 -16.71
C LYS A 746 8.64 -11.62 -18.11
N GLY A 747 9.93 -11.29 -18.19
CA GLY A 747 10.64 -11.03 -19.46
C GLY A 747 10.38 -9.65 -20.08
N ALA A 748 9.68 -8.74 -19.39
CA ALA A 748 9.50 -7.35 -19.79
C ALA A 748 10.27 -6.43 -18.82
N MET A 749 11.01 -5.48 -19.39
CA MET A 749 11.67 -4.41 -18.62
C MET A 749 10.67 -3.27 -18.42
N LEU A 750 10.28 -3.03 -17.17
CA LEU A 750 9.35 -1.96 -16.79
C LEU A 750 10.11 -0.82 -16.14
N PRO A 751 10.00 0.40 -16.64
CA PRO A 751 10.60 1.55 -15.99
C PRO A 751 9.89 1.86 -14.67
N ARG A 752 10.67 2.17 -13.64
CA ARG A 752 10.21 2.67 -12.36
C ARG A 752 10.82 4.03 -12.13
N VAL A 753 9.98 5.01 -11.91
CA VAL A 753 10.37 6.39 -11.70
C VAL A 753 9.93 6.84 -10.30
N ALA A 754 10.79 7.58 -9.60
CA ALA A 754 10.38 8.22 -8.36
C ALA A 754 9.22 9.20 -8.65
N PRO A 755 8.18 9.25 -7.80
CA PRO A 755 7.01 10.09 -8.05
C PRO A 755 7.38 11.57 -8.23
N GLU A 756 6.75 12.24 -9.20
CA GLU A 756 7.01 13.65 -9.52
C GLU A 756 8.51 14.00 -9.72
N LEU A 757 9.27 13.05 -10.30
CA LEU A 757 10.69 13.28 -10.59
C LEU A 757 10.86 14.46 -11.54
N SER A 758 11.64 15.44 -11.12
CA SER A 758 11.90 16.70 -11.82
C SER A 758 13.21 17.31 -11.30
N ASP A 759 13.70 18.35 -11.94
CA ASP A 759 14.90 19.10 -11.47
C ASP A 759 14.77 19.55 -10.01
N ARG A 760 13.54 19.84 -9.57
CA ARG A 760 13.24 20.27 -8.20
C ARG A 760 13.35 19.12 -7.18
N THR A 761 12.84 17.93 -7.50
CA THR A 761 12.76 16.79 -6.59
C THR A 761 13.97 15.85 -6.70
N PHE A 762 14.69 15.90 -7.81
CA PHE A 762 15.82 15.02 -8.10
C PHE A 762 16.86 14.94 -6.97
N TRP A 763 17.25 16.07 -6.40
CA TRP A 763 18.28 16.13 -5.36
C TRP A 763 17.77 15.74 -3.97
N VAL A 764 16.45 15.76 -3.79
CA VAL A 764 15.81 15.33 -2.53
C VAL A 764 15.68 13.81 -2.47
N TYR A 765 15.38 13.16 -3.59
CA TYR A 765 15.34 11.70 -3.69
C TYR A 765 16.73 11.08 -3.57
N LYS A 766 17.19 10.90 -2.35
CA LYS A 766 18.42 10.16 -2.05
C LYS A 766 18.11 8.67 -1.97
N SER A 767 18.97 7.83 -2.59
CA SER A 767 18.80 6.36 -2.52
C SER A 767 18.88 5.84 -1.09
N ALA A 768 18.03 4.87 -0.77
CA ALA A 768 17.98 4.20 0.52
C ALA A 768 19.37 3.70 0.99
N TYR A 769 20.18 3.18 0.08
CA TYR A 769 21.53 2.67 0.36
C TYR A 769 22.58 3.77 0.58
N HIS A 770 22.28 5.02 0.27
CA HIS A 770 23.16 6.16 0.48
C HIS A 770 22.75 7.04 1.67
N ILE A 771 21.55 6.79 2.23
CA ILE A 771 21.06 7.47 3.42
C ILE A 771 21.76 6.91 4.65
N GLU A 772 22.17 7.78 5.55
CA GLU A 772 22.62 7.37 6.89
C GLU A 772 21.45 6.79 7.67
N GLN A 773 21.47 5.47 7.90
CA GLN A 773 20.34 4.72 8.47
C GLN A 773 19.94 5.17 9.88
N GLN A 774 20.81 5.87 10.58
CA GLN A 774 20.47 6.48 11.88
C GLN A 774 19.32 7.49 11.76
N TRP A 775 19.24 8.24 10.65
CA TRP A 775 18.14 9.17 10.42
C TRP A 775 16.82 8.43 10.18
N THR A 776 16.86 7.33 9.45
CA THR A 776 15.72 6.45 9.23
C THR A 776 15.17 5.91 10.55
N VAL A 777 16.06 5.44 11.42
CA VAL A 777 15.70 4.93 12.76
C VAL A 777 15.17 6.04 13.67
N ARG A 778 15.79 7.22 13.68
CA ARG A 778 15.31 8.38 14.46
C ARG A 778 13.91 8.79 14.03
N ALA A 779 13.66 8.90 12.71
CA ALA A 779 12.34 9.20 12.17
C ALA A 779 11.31 8.13 12.56
N ALA A 780 11.71 6.84 12.55
CA ALA A 780 10.86 5.75 13.02
C ALA A 780 10.50 5.89 14.51
N GLY A 781 11.45 6.31 15.35
CA GLY A 781 11.21 6.59 16.78
C GLY A 781 10.23 7.74 16.99
N VAL A 782 10.38 8.83 16.24
CA VAL A 782 9.45 9.98 16.30
C VAL A 782 8.04 9.56 15.90
N ARG A 783 7.89 8.82 14.78
CA ARG A 783 6.58 8.29 14.34
C ARG A 783 5.96 7.37 15.37
N GLN A 784 6.76 6.48 15.98
CA GLN A 784 6.29 5.44 16.89
C GLN A 784 5.54 6.01 18.10
N ARG A 785 5.86 7.22 18.53
CA ARG A 785 5.12 7.94 19.58
C ARG A 785 3.63 8.07 19.24
N HIS A 786 3.32 8.31 17.97
CA HIS A 786 1.95 8.55 17.49
C HIS A 786 1.23 7.29 17.03
N ILE A 787 1.94 6.17 16.87
CA ILE A 787 1.40 4.90 16.37
C ILE A 787 1.17 3.96 17.55
N ASP A 788 -0.08 3.60 17.79
CA ASP A 788 -0.46 2.71 18.89
C ASP A 788 -0.01 1.26 18.64
N GLN A 789 -0.03 0.77 17.43
CA GLN A 789 0.53 -0.53 17.06
C GLN A 789 2.01 -0.39 16.67
N ALA A 790 2.42 -0.92 15.52
CA ALA A 790 3.83 -0.92 15.09
C ALA A 790 4.00 -0.43 13.64
N GLN A 791 5.19 -0.55 13.11
CA GLN A 791 5.53 -0.13 11.75
C GLN A 791 6.48 -1.10 11.09
N SER A 792 6.28 -1.36 9.80
CA SER A 792 7.14 -2.20 8.97
C SER A 792 8.39 -1.42 8.57
N GLN A 793 9.33 -1.27 9.53
CA GLN A 793 10.54 -0.46 9.34
C GLN A 793 11.67 -1.29 8.76
N ASN A 794 12.08 -0.99 7.53
CA ASN A 794 13.26 -1.59 6.90
C ASN A 794 14.55 -0.86 7.27
N LEU A 795 15.66 -1.61 7.23
CA LEU A 795 17.03 -1.09 7.29
C LEU A 795 17.75 -1.42 5.99
N TYR A 796 18.51 -0.49 5.45
CA TYR A 796 19.24 -0.64 4.19
C TYR A 796 20.73 -0.60 4.46
N ILE A 797 21.44 -1.66 4.09
CA ILE A 797 22.89 -1.79 4.32
C ILE A 797 23.62 -2.06 3.02
N THR A 798 24.86 -1.61 2.97
CA THR A 798 25.82 -1.88 1.89
C THR A 798 26.82 -2.95 2.32
N ASN A 799 27.63 -3.47 1.38
CA ASN A 799 28.58 -4.57 1.66
C ASN A 799 29.70 -4.17 2.62
N ASP A 800 29.96 -2.88 2.74
CA ASP A 800 30.97 -2.30 3.65
C ASP A 800 30.42 -2.06 5.08
N PHE A 801 29.13 -2.37 5.31
CA PHE A 801 28.50 -2.19 6.61
C PHE A 801 28.98 -3.26 7.61
N SER A 802 29.62 -2.84 8.67
CA SER A 802 30.12 -3.76 9.69
C SER A 802 29.01 -4.29 10.61
N MET A 803 29.19 -5.48 11.18
CA MET A 803 28.28 -6.02 12.20
C MET A 803 28.11 -5.11 13.41
N ARG A 804 29.13 -4.34 13.76
CA ARG A 804 29.07 -3.36 14.85
C ARG A 804 28.13 -2.20 14.50
N GLN A 805 28.22 -1.67 13.28
CA GLN A 805 27.32 -0.61 12.84
C GLN A 805 25.88 -1.08 12.78
N LEU A 806 25.66 -2.32 12.34
CA LEU A 806 24.31 -2.89 12.32
C LEU A 806 23.75 -3.06 13.75
N LEU A 807 24.56 -3.57 14.69
CA LEU A 807 24.16 -3.65 16.11
C LEU A 807 23.80 -2.28 16.68
N GLU A 808 24.59 -1.24 16.37
CA GLU A 808 24.29 0.14 16.81
C GLU A 808 22.93 0.65 16.28
N LEU A 809 22.53 0.26 15.08
CA LEU A 809 21.20 0.60 14.55
C LEU A 809 20.07 -0.10 15.33
N TYR A 810 20.25 -1.38 15.69
CA TYR A 810 19.30 -2.11 16.54
C TYR A 810 19.18 -1.48 17.94
N LEU A 811 20.31 -1.15 18.56
CA LEU A 811 20.34 -0.46 19.84
C LEU A 811 19.72 0.95 19.76
N LEU A 812 19.98 1.68 18.68
CA LEU A 812 19.35 2.98 18.46
C LEU A 812 17.83 2.85 18.29
N ALA A 813 17.35 1.86 17.53
CA ALA A 813 15.93 1.58 17.36
C ALA A 813 15.26 1.27 18.71
N TRP A 814 15.87 0.40 19.51
CA TRP A 814 15.39 0.09 20.86
C TRP A 814 15.36 1.34 21.75
N ARG A 815 16.45 2.12 21.83
CA ARG A 815 16.51 3.37 22.62
C ARG A 815 15.49 4.42 22.17
N SER A 816 15.17 4.45 20.87
CA SER A 816 14.18 5.37 20.30
C SER A 816 12.73 4.90 20.45
N GLY A 817 12.49 3.77 21.13
CA GLY A 817 11.16 3.24 21.35
C GLY A 817 10.53 2.56 20.13
N VAL A 818 11.31 2.24 19.10
CA VAL A 818 10.84 1.52 17.91
C VAL A 818 10.43 0.10 18.32
N LYS A 819 9.18 -0.27 18.00
CA LYS A 819 8.60 -1.55 18.41
C LYS A 819 9.07 -2.71 17.56
N THR A 820 9.29 -2.48 16.26
CA THR A 820 9.58 -3.53 15.28
C THR A 820 10.61 -3.08 14.27
N ILE A 821 11.47 -4.02 13.81
CA ILE A 821 12.29 -3.89 12.61
C ILE A 821 11.89 -5.03 11.68
N TYR A 822 11.61 -4.70 10.44
CA TYR A 822 11.20 -5.62 9.39
C TYR A 822 12.42 -6.22 8.68
N TYR A 823 12.64 -5.98 7.40
CA TYR A 823 13.80 -6.51 6.69
C TYR A 823 15.08 -5.68 6.94
N VAL A 824 16.21 -6.40 6.98
CA VAL A 824 17.52 -5.82 6.69
C VAL A 824 17.83 -6.09 5.22
N ARG A 825 17.74 -5.05 4.39
CA ARG A 825 17.96 -5.11 2.96
C ARG A 825 19.43 -4.85 2.64
N SER A 826 20.13 -5.86 2.14
CA SER A 826 21.52 -5.75 1.71
C SER A 826 21.60 -5.52 0.20
N LYS A 827 22.46 -4.61 -0.25
CA LYS A 827 22.69 -4.36 -1.68
C LYS A 827 23.28 -5.56 -2.42
N SER A 828 23.88 -6.51 -1.72
CA SER A 828 24.47 -7.73 -2.31
C SER A 828 23.46 -8.88 -2.51
N LEU A 829 22.30 -8.78 -1.88
CA LEU A 829 21.22 -9.74 -1.97
C LEU A 829 20.00 -9.01 -2.50
N GLU A 830 19.52 -9.35 -3.68
CA GLU A 830 18.13 -9.15 -4.04
C GLU A 830 17.33 -10.04 -3.08
N VAL A 831 16.90 -9.46 -1.96
CA VAL A 831 15.95 -10.13 -1.08
C VAL A 831 14.67 -10.22 -1.89
N GLU A 832 14.29 -11.44 -2.28
CA GLU A 832 12.97 -11.68 -2.84
C GLU A 832 11.94 -11.13 -1.87
N GLU A 833 11.29 -10.05 -2.27
CA GLU A 833 10.17 -9.54 -1.49
C GLU A 833 9.11 -10.63 -1.42
N CYS A 834 8.64 -10.90 -0.23
CA CYS A 834 7.42 -11.68 -0.08
C CYS A 834 6.29 -10.96 -0.84
N GLU A 835 5.89 -11.48 -2.00
CA GLU A 835 4.79 -10.89 -2.78
C GLU A 835 3.49 -10.80 -1.98
N SER A 836 3.35 -11.60 -0.93
CA SER A 836 2.22 -11.54 0.00
C SER A 836 2.33 -10.42 1.02
N CYS A 837 3.55 -9.92 1.31
CA CYS A 837 3.77 -8.75 2.16
C CYS A 837 3.50 -7.44 1.41
N ALA A 838 3.27 -7.50 0.11
CA ALA A 838 2.97 -6.37 -0.75
C ALA A 838 1.49 -5.92 -0.67
N SER A 839 0.83 -6.11 0.45
CA SER A 839 -0.55 -5.63 0.68
C SER A 839 -0.60 -4.21 1.17
#